data_6ca25b696c87e9440bcc72e291eefb21
#
_entry.id   6ca25b696c87e9440bcc72e291eefb21
#
_cell.length_a   1.000
_cell.length_b   1.000
_cell.length_c   1.000
_cell.angle_alpha   90.00
_cell.angle_beta   90.00
_cell.angle_gamma   90.00
#
_symmetry.space_group_name_H-M   'P 1'
#
loop_
_entity.id
_entity.type
_entity.pdbx_description
1 polymer ?
#
loop_
_entity_poly.entity_id
_entity_poly.type
_entity_poly.pdbx_seq_one_letter_code
_entity_poly.pdbx_strand_id
1 'polypeptide(L)'
;TFSEITLLTPLCAGHNVPRSSKEKAYDQPSGHCRKLAHGPVTETQIEPHAPPKFTGAFFCRQDETKVQTRVNKPERKMTRQMTGAKMVVQALKDQGVDVVFGYPGGAVLPIYDEIFQQNDIRHILVRHEQGAVHAAEGYARSTGKPGVVLVTSGPGATNAVTGLTDALLDSIPIVVLTGQVPTFMIGSDAFQEADTVGITRPCTKHNWLVKETGNLAATIHEAFHVATSGRPGPVLVDIPKDVQFATDHYSAPAPARSHYQPQVKGDMETITEVVEAIEKAERPVFYTGGGVINSGPAASQLLRELVQATGFPITSTLMGLGAYPASGDKWIGMLGMHGLYEANMAMHGCDLMINIGARFDDRITGRIDAFSPNSKKAHIDIDPSSINKVIRVDFPIVGDVAHVLEDMLKVWKARGRKTNSESVARWWKQIEEWKTVNCLAYQPSSGKIRPQHALARLEALTKEHDRYITTEVGQHQMWAAQYLGFEDPNRLMTSGGLGTMGYGFPASVGVQMAHPDSLVINVAGEASWLMNMQEMGTAVQYRLPVKQFILNNERLGMVRQWQELLHGERYSHSWSEALPDFVKLAEAFGAKGIICDNEADLDDAIMEMITYDGPVIFDCLVEKHENCFPMIPSGKAHNEMLLGEANTQGVIDAKGSVLV
;
A
#
# COMPACT_ATOMS: atom_id res chain seq x y z
N THR A 1 -21.03 -45.77 9.05
CA THR A 1 -21.56 -46.25 10.32
C THR A 1 -21.36 -45.17 11.37
N PHE A 2 -22.47 -44.66 11.81
CA PHE A 2 -22.63 -43.64 12.84
C PHE A 2 -22.23 -44.15 14.22
N SER A 3 -21.73 -43.26 15.09
CA SER A 3 -21.96 -43.35 16.52
C SER A 3 -22.03 -41.93 17.12
N GLU A 4 -23.14 -41.69 17.77
CA GLU A 4 -23.56 -40.52 18.52
C GLU A 4 -22.62 -40.23 19.70
N ILE A 5 -22.38 -38.96 20.00
CA ILE A 5 -21.86 -38.49 21.28
C ILE A 5 -22.86 -37.51 21.89
N THR A 6 -23.39 -37.92 23.01
CA THR A 6 -24.41 -37.28 23.85
C THR A 6 -23.82 -36.10 24.62
N LEU A 7 -24.49 -34.95 24.57
CA LEU A 7 -24.26 -33.79 25.42
C LEU A 7 -24.70 -34.03 26.86
N LEU A 8 -23.81 -33.80 27.80
CA LEU A 8 -24.12 -33.67 29.23
C LEU A 8 -23.85 -32.24 29.68
N THR A 9 -24.88 -31.51 29.98
CA THR A 9 -24.88 -30.26 30.75
C THR A 9 -24.85 -30.53 32.25
N PRO A 10 -24.09 -29.77 33.07
CA PRO A 10 -24.37 -29.66 34.50
C PRO A 10 -25.05 -28.34 34.84
N LEU A 11 -26.18 -28.48 35.50
CA LEU A 11 -26.85 -27.46 36.30
C LEU A 11 -25.93 -27.01 37.44
N CYS A 12 -25.74 -25.71 37.63
CA CYS A 12 -25.27 -25.16 38.90
C CYS A 12 -26.29 -24.18 39.47
N ALA A 13 -26.67 -24.51 40.67
CA ALA A 13 -27.61 -23.80 41.53
C ALA A 13 -27.04 -22.48 42.05
N GLY A 14 -27.94 -21.53 42.29
CA GLY A 14 -27.61 -20.20 42.79
C GLY A 14 -27.15 -20.18 44.24
N HIS A 15 -26.30 -19.25 44.59
CA HIS A 15 -26.09 -18.77 45.94
C HIS A 15 -26.14 -17.24 45.97
N ASN A 16 -27.12 -16.75 46.74
CA ASN A 16 -27.26 -15.36 47.19
C ASN A 16 -26.12 -14.98 48.14
N VAL A 17 -25.48 -13.85 47.94
CA VAL A 17 -24.67 -13.16 48.97
C VAL A 17 -25.08 -11.70 49.04
N PRO A 18 -25.27 -11.13 50.24
CA PRO A 18 -25.91 -9.83 50.42
C PRO A 18 -24.98 -8.65 50.23
N ARG A 19 -25.55 -7.52 49.76
CA ARG A 19 -24.91 -6.19 49.71
C ARG A 19 -24.60 -5.68 51.10
N SER A 20 -23.38 -5.22 51.34
CA SER A 20 -23.03 -4.31 52.43
C SER A 20 -22.40 -3.04 51.87
N SER A 21 -23.09 -1.95 52.13
CA SER A 21 -22.69 -0.57 51.94
C SER A 21 -21.53 -0.19 52.88
N LYS A 22 -20.47 0.44 52.37
CA LYS A 22 -19.69 1.47 53.08
C LYS A 22 -18.92 2.32 52.10
N GLU A 23 -19.43 3.54 51.89
CA GLU A 23 -18.67 4.69 51.38
C GLU A 23 -17.51 5.00 52.30
N LYS A 24 -16.34 5.25 51.73
CA LYS A 24 -15.28 6.07 52.37
C LYS A 24 -14.80 7.11 51.37
N ALA A 25 -15.12 8.34 51.74
CA ALA A 25 -14.57 9.54 51.14
C ALA A 25 -13.03 9.59 51.35
N TYR A 26 -12.30 9.98 50.32
CA TYR A 26 -10.90 10.37 50.43
C TYR A 26 -10.79 11.87 50.15
N ASP A 27 -10.27 12.59 51.18
CA ASP A 27 -9.93 13.99 51.16
C ASP A 27 -8.83 14.32 50.15
N GLN A 28 -9.00 15.46 49.49
CA GLN A 28 -7.95 16.09 48.68
C GLN A 28 -7.07 16.99 49.59
N PRO A 29 -5.74 16.99 49.39
CA PRO A 29 -4.92 18.07 49.90
C PRO A 29 -4.73 19.17 48.87
N SER A 30 -5.11 20.37 49.24
CA SER A 30 -4.82 21.65 48.59
C SER A 30 -3.33 21.93 48.57
N GLY A 31 -2.72 22.06 47.40
CA GLY A 31 -1.30 22.39 47.19
C GLY A 31 -1.11 23.61 46.29
N HIS A 32 -0.53 24.65 46.87
CA HIS A 32 -0.28 26.00 46.35
C HIS A 32 0.44 26.03 44.98
N CYS A 33 -0.12 26.81 44.09
CA CYS A 33 0.50 27.23 42.83
C CYS A 33 1.52 28.36 43.10
N ARG A 34 2.84 28.09 42.97
CA ARG A 34 3.88 29.15 42.94
C ARG A 34 4.05 29.63 41.51
N LYS A 35 3.77 30.91 41.28
CA LYS A 35 4.16 31.62 40.05
C LYS A 35 5.69 31.76 40.01
N LEU A 36 6.30 31.26 38.93
CA LEU A 36 7.67 31.61 38.58
C LEU A 36 7.64 32.71 37.49
N ALA A 37 8.40 33.76 37.76
CA ALA A 37 8.50 34.96 36.95
C ALA A 37 9.35 34.72 35.70
N HIS A 38 8.92 35.27 34.59
CA HIS A 38 9.66 35.32 33.33
C HIS A 38 10.81 36.34 33.40
N GLY A 39 12.04 35.91 33.12
CA GLY A 39 13.15 36.77 32.73
C GLY A 39 13.32 36.79 31.21
N PRO A 40 13.80 37.91 30.63
CA PRO A 40 13.83 38.09 29.18
C PRO A 40 14.94 37.26 28.52
N VAL A 41 14.58 36.54 27.44
CA VAL A 41 15.52 35.87 26.57
C VAL A 41 15.93 36.80 25.44
N THR A 42 17.21 37.07 25.29
CA THR A 42 17.80 37.87 24.24
C THR A 42 17.76 37.12 22.91
N GLU A 43 17.21 37.77 21.89
CA GLU A 43 17.24 37.34 20.49
C GLU A 43 18.68 37.33 19.96
N THR A 44 19.14 36.18 19.50
CA THR A 44 20.35 36.08 18.63
C THR A 44 19.86 35.85 17.22
N GLN A 45 20.08 36.83 16.37
CA GLN A 45 19.80 36.76 14.92
C GLN A 45 20.75 35.75 14.26
N ILE A 46 20.17 34.81 13.52
CA ILE A 46 20.91 33.92 12.58
C ILE A 46 20.55 34.35 11.16
N GLU A 47 21.56 34.83 10.43
CA GLU A 47 21.45 35.20 9.02
C GLU A 47 21.31 33.94 8.13
N PRO A 48 20.53 34.00 7.02
CA PRO A 48 20.37 32.86 6.12
C PRO A 48 21.50 32.82 5.10
N HIS A 49 22.21 31.71 5.03
CA HIS A 49 23.16 31.42 3.95
C HIS A 49 22.44 30.93 2.69
N ALA A 50 22.72 31.60 1.57
CA ALA A 50 22.22 31.26 0.23
C ALA A 50 22.93 30.00 -0.34
N PRO A 51 22.25 29.22 -1.20
CA PRO A 51 22.81 28.01 -1.82
C PRO A 51 23.78 28.35 -2.98
N PRO A 52 24.78 27.51 -3.25
CA PRO A 52 25.74 27.74 -4.35
C PRO A 52 25.13 27.39 -5.70
N LYS A 53 25.36 28.28 -6.67
CA LYS A 53 25.01 28.10 -8.08
C LYS A 53 26.03 27.17 -8.77
N PHE A 54 25.55 26.10 -9.37
CA PHE A 54 26.32 25.28 -10.29
C PHE A 54 26.24 25.84 -11.71
N THR A 55 27.38 26.28 -12.25
CA THR A 55 27.59 26.48 -13.70
C THR A 55 28.60 25.42 -14.15
N GLY A 56 28.16 24.46 -14.94
CA GLY A 56 29.00 23.43 -15.53
C GLY A 56 29.09 23.62 -17.04
N ALA A 57 30.28 23.84 -17.55
CA ALA A 57 30.57 23.81 -19.00
C ALA A 57 31.18 22.44 -19.35
N PHE A 58 30.58 21.79 -20.34
CA PHE A 58 31.13 20.60 -21.00
C PHE A 58 32.32 20.97 -21.86
N PHE A 59 33.46 20.29 -21.68
CA PHE A 59 34.51 20.19 -22.68
C PHE A 59 34.90 18.72 -22.89
N CYS A 60 34.67 18.25 -24.10
CA CYS A 60 35.11 16.99 -24.63
C CYS A 60 36.58 17.11 -25.08
N ARG A 61 37.50 16.31 -24.58
CA ARG A 61 38.80 16.05 -25.17
C ARG A 61 39.07 14.56 -25.22
N GLN A 62 39.22 14.06 -26.42
CA GLN A 62 39.82 12.76 -26.72
C GLN A 62 41.33 12.87 -26.53
N ASP A 63 41.92 11.99 -25.74
CA ASP A 63 43.33 11.67 -25.79
C ASP A 63 43.53 10.16 -25.59
N GLU A 64 44.07 9.54 -26.63
CA GLU A 64 44.54 8.17 -26.65
C GLU A 64 45.81 8.04 -25.81
N THR A 65 45.81 7.23 -24.75
CA THR A 65 47.05 6.76 -24.15
C THR A 65 46.91 5.33 -23.60
N LYS A 66 47.74 4.49 -24.11
CA LYS A 66 48.17 3.13 -23.75
C LYS A 66 47.69 2.57 -22.40
N VAL A 67 46.85 1.55 -22.49
CA VAL A 67 46.46 0.68 -21.38
C VAL A 67 47.66 -0.19 -20.96
N GLN A 68 48.30 0.16 -19.86
CA GLN A 68 49.09 -0.77 -19.08
C GLN A 68 48.13 -1.51 -18.11
N THR A 69 47.89 -2.78 -18.31
CA THR A 69 47.19 -3.67 -17.42
C THR A 69 47.96 -3.81 -16.11
N ARG A 70 47.68 -2.93 -15.13
CA ARG A 70 48.00 -3.20 -13.74
C ARG A 70 46.99 -4.21 -13.20
N VAL A 71 47.47 -5.42 -12.90
CA VAL A 71 46.75 -6.39 -12.08
C VAL A 71 46.59 -5.74 -10.71
N ASN A 72 45.39 -5.17 -10.45
CA ASN A 72 45.04 -4.69 -9.12
C ASN A 72 44.97 -5.89 -8.19
N LYS A 73 45.92 -5.98 -7.23
CA LYS A 73 45.77 -6.80 -6.05
C LYS A 73 44.45 -6.39 -5.37
N PRO A 74 43.62 -7.34 -4.92
CA PRO A 74 42.39 -6.98 -4.19
C PRO A 74 42.77 -6.10 -3.01
N GLU A 75 42.23 -4.89 -2.95
CA GLU A 75 42.35 -4.01 -1.79
C GLU A 75 41.90 -4.82 -0.56
N ARG A 76 42.77 -4.94 0.45
CA ARG A 76 42.44 -5.51 1.73
C ARG A 76 41.32 -4.67 2.32
N LYS A 77 40.07 -5.14 2.26
CA LYS A 77 38.94 -4.51 2.95
C LYS A 77 39.34 -4.26 4.39
N MET A 78 39.38 -2.98 4.82
CA MET A 78 39.69 -2.65 6.21
C MET A 78 38.54 -3.17 7.07
N THR A 79 38.85 -4.21 7.87
CA THR A 79 37.94 -4.67 8.91
C THR A 79 38.02 -3.70 10.08
N ARG A 80 36.86 -3.21 10.53
CA ARG A 80 36.76 -2.27 11.65
C ARG A 80 36.03 -2.95 12.80
N GLN A 81 36.59 -2.89 14.02
CA GLN A 81 35.93 -3.41 15.19
C GLN A 81 34.77 -2.49 15.60
N MET A 82 33.56 -3.04 15.77
CA MET A 82 32.34 -2.31 16.10
C MET A 82 31.46 -3.12 17.05
N THR A 83 30.62 -2.44 17.84
CA THR A 83 29.50 -3.07 18.54
C THR A 83 28.43 -3.53 17.53
N GLY A 84 27.63 -4.54 17.90
CA GLY A 84 26.50 -4.97 17.04
C GLY A 84 25.53 -3.84 16.73
N ALA A 85 25.23 -2.97 17.69
CA ALA A 85 24.40 -1.79 17.48
C ALA A 85 24.97 -0.87 16.38
N LYS A 86 26.27 -0.61 16.43
CA LYS A 86 26.98 0.19 15.43
C LYS A 86 27.00 -0.50 14.06
N MET A 87 27.10 -1.84 14.03
CA MET A 87 27.01 -2.64 12.80
C MET A 87 25.63 -2.49 12.14
N VAL A 88 24.54 -2.47 12.93
CA VAL A 88 23.19 -2.23 12.41
C VAL A 88 23.12 -0.89 11.68
N VAL A 89 23.49 0.19 12.34
CA VAL A 89 23.45 1.54 11.76
C VAL A 89 24.36 1.64 10.53
N GLN A 90 25.56 1.04 10.58
CA GLN A 90 26.46 1.04 9.42
C GLN A 90 25.89 0.23 8.24
N ALA A 91 25.30 -0.94 8.50
CA ALA A 91 24.68 -1.75 7.46
C ALA A 91 23.48 -1.03 6.80
N LEU A 92 22.67 -0.31 7.57
CA LEU A 92 21.59 0.53 7.03
C LEU A 92 22.15 1.65 6.13
N LYS A 93 23.23 2.32 6.54
CA LYS A 93 23.92 3.33 5.71
C LYS A 93 24.46 2.73 4.42
N ASP A 94 25.08 1.55 4.48
CA ASP A 94 25.62 0.85 3.31
C ASP A 94 24.50 0.45 2.31
N GLN A 95 23.25 0.30 2.78
CA GLN A 95 22.05 0.06 1.97
C GLN A 95 21.37 1.36 1.48
N GLY A 96 21.92 2.52 1.82
CA GLY A 96 21.38 3.83 1.41
C GLY A 96 20.08 4.21 2.11
N VAL A 97 19.84 3.69 3.32
CA VAL A 97 18.69 4.04 4.15
C VAL A 97 18.83 5.46 4.66
N ASP A 98 17.82 6.29 4.44
CA ASP A 98 17.75 7.70 4.87
C ASP A 98 16.68 7.95 5.94
N VAL A 99 15.69 7.03 6.06
CA VAL A 99 14.59 7.11 7.02
C VAL A 99 14.33 5.76 7.66
N VAL A 100 14.12 5.75 8.98
CA VAL A 100 13.67 4.60 9.77
C VAL A 100 12.42 5.00 10.55
N PHE A 101 11.36 4.25 10.43
CA PHE A 101 10.14 4.41 11.24
C PHE A 101 10.22 3.48 12.43
N GLY A 102 9.86 3.94 13.63
CA GLY A 102 9.97 3.05 14.76
C GLY A 102 9.48 3.59 16.09
N TYR A 103 9.55 2.71 17.09
CA TYR A 103 9.18 3.02 18.46
C TYR A 103 10.23 2.43 19.41
N PRO A 104 10.91 3.25 20.26
CA PRO A 104 11.96 2.78 21.14
C PRO A 104 11.43 1.91 22.28
N GLY A 105 12.26 0.97 22.73
CA GLY A 105 12.01 0.16 23.89
C GLY A 105 13.29 -0.51 24.40
N GLY A 106 13.22 -1.16 25.55
CA GLY A 106 14.37 -1.64 26.30
C GLY A 106 15.33 -2.55 25.53
N ALA A 107 14.81 -3.36 24.59
CA ALA A 107 15.62 -4.33 23.84
C ALA A 107 16.40 -3.71 22.66
N VAL A 108 16.12 -2.47 22.25
CA VAL A 108 16.77 -1.79 21.11
C VAL A 108 17.49 -0.50 21.48
N LEU A 109 17.57 -0.17 22.77
CA LEU A 109 18.25 1.05 23.23
C LEU A 109 19.70 1.18 22.73
N PRO A 110 20.51 0.11 22.61
CA PRO A 110 21.87 0.25 22.06
C PRO A 110 21.85 0.74 20.60
N ILE A 111 20.89 0.30 19.79
CA ILE A 111 20.74 0.75 18.39
C ILE A 111 20.27 2.21 18.36
N TYR A 112 19.33 2.60 19.23
CA TYR A 112 18.87 3.99 19.35
C TYR A 112 19.97 4.95 19.79
N ASP A 113 20.88 4.50 20.66
CA ASP A 113 22.06 5.28 21.06
C ASP A 113 22.99 5.55 19.86
N GLU A 114 23.22 4.56 19.00
CA GLU A 114 24.01 4.74 17.78
C GLU A 114 23.27 5.59 16.71
N ILE A 115 21.93 5.52 16.64
CA ILE A 115 21.13 6.43 15.79
C ILE A 115 21.28 7.87 16.26
N PHE A 116 21.30 8.14 17.55
CA PHE A 116 21.49 9.48 18.11
C PHE A 116 22.86 10.09 17.76
N GLN A 117 23.90 9.26 17.61
CA GLN A 117 25.27 9.69 17.34
C GLN A 117 25.58 9.98 15.85
N GLN A 118 24.57 9.99 14.98
CA GLN A 118 24.75 10.21 13.55
C GLN A 118 23.60 11.05 12.96
N ASN A 119 23.78 11.62 11.75
CA ASN A 119 22.81 12.50 11.08
C ASN A 119 22.39 12.02 9.69
N ASP A 120 22.88 10.87 9.21
CA ASP A 120 22.60 10.38 7.85
C ASP A 120 21.22 9.69 7.76
N ILE A 121 20.79 9.06 8.86
CA ILE A 121 19.50 8.36 8.94
C ILE A 121 18.58 9.15 9.89
N ARG A 122 17.43 9.58 9.38
CA ARG A 122 16.37 10.20 10.20
C ARG A 122 15.53 9.10 10.83
N HIS A 123 15.28 9.20 12.13
CA HIS A 123 14.32 8.34 12.82
C HIS A 123 12.99 9.08 12.99
N ILE A 124 11.88 8.43 12.60
CA ILE A 124 10.52 8.94 12.76
C ILE A 124 9.84 8.17 13.89
N LEU A 125 9.59 8.88 14.99
CA LEU A 125 8.89 8.32 16.14
C LEU A 125 7.39 8.25 15.86
N VAL A 126 6.88 7.08 15.59
CA VAL A 126 5.45 6.79 15.43
C VAL A 126 4.74 6.70 16.80
N ARG A 127 3.45 6.44 16.81
CA ARG A 127 2.66 6.24 18.04
C ARG A 127 2.25 4.79 18.27
N HIS A 128 2.40 3.95 17.23
CA HIS A 128 2.12 2.52 17.30
C HIS A 128 2.99 1.78 16.26
N GLU A 129 3.46 0.58 16.57
CA GLU A 129 4.37 -0.18 15.69
C GLU A 129 3.68 -0.62 14.38
N GLN A 130 2.38 -0.88 14.41
CA GLN A 130 1.59 -1.08 13.19
C GLN A 130 1.67 0.16 12.28
N GLY A 131 1.54 1.36 12.87
CA GLY A 131 1.72 2.63 12.15
C GLY A 131 3.12 2.77 11.56
N ALA A 132 4.17 2.28 12.25
CA ALA A 132 5.53 2.28 11.72
C ALA A 132 5.64 1.46 10.43
N VAL A 133 5.04 0.26 10.40
CA VAL A 133 5.12 -0.61 9.21
C VAL A 133 4.32 0.01 8.06
N HIS A 134 3.09 0.50 8.31
CA HIS A 134 2.30 1.16 7.25
C HIS A 134 2.95 2.45 6.73
N ALA A 135 3.62 3.24 7.59
CA ALA A 135 4.42 4.38 7.14
C ALA A 135 5.60 3.94 6.25
N ALA A 136 6.28 2.87 6.64
CA ALA A 136 7.35 2.27 5.83
C ALA A 136 6.81 1.73 4.47
N GLU A 137 5.57 1.19 4.44
CA GLU A 137 4.90 0.79 3.20
C GLU A 137 4.60 1.98 2.29
N GLY A 138 4.05 3.07 2.84
CA GLY A 138 3.81 4.31 2.11
C GLY A 138 5.11 4.88 1.51
N TYR A 139 6.18 4.90 2.30
CA TYR A 139 7.52 5.30 1.85
C TYR A 139 8.02 4.37 0.72
N ALA A 140 7.93 3.06 0.90
CA ALA A 140 8.46 2.09 -0.07
C ALA A 140 7.70 2.18 -1.41
N ARG A 141 6.38 2.25 -1.38
CA ARG A 141 5.53 2.30 -2.59
C ARG A 141 5.70 3.61 -3.35
N SER A 142 5.88 4.74 -2.66
CA SER A 142 6.03 6.04 -3.32
C SER A 142 7.44 6.29 -3.87
N THR A 143 8.48 5.66 -3.28
CA THR A 143 9.89 5.88 -3.67
C THR A 143 10.49 4.76 -4.51
N GLY A 144 9.92 3.54 -4.45
CA GLY A 144 10.54 2.32 -4.99
C GLY A 144 11.73 1.80 -4.16
N LYS A 145 12.05 2.41 -3.01
CA LYS A 145 13.08 1.95 -2.06
C LYS A 145 12.46 1.05 -0.99
N PRO A 146 13.20 0.12 -0.38
CA PRO A 146 12.67 -0.63 0.76
C PRO A 146 12.40 0.28 1.97
N GLY A 147 11.24 0.08 2.61
CA GLY A 147 10.93 0.72 3.89
C GLY A 147 11.65 0.04 5.05
N VAL A 148 12.06 0.80 6.06
CA VAL A 148 12.79 0.27 7.21
C VAL A 148 12.07 0.60 8.51
N VAL A 149 11.91 -0.41 9.37
CA VAL A 149 11.23 -0.30 10.65
C VAL A 149 12.15 -0.81 11.77
N LEU A 150 12.17 -0.12 12.91
CA LEU A 150 12.89 -0.53 14.12
C LEU A 150 11.96 -0.50 15.33
N VAL A 151 11.71 -1.66 15.93
CA VAL A 151 10.81 -1.82 17.07
C VAL A 151 11.42 -2.71 18.15
N THR A 152 10.92 -2.60 19.38
CA THR A 152 11.40 -3.40 20.51
C THR A 152 10.89 -4.85 20.48
N SER A 153 11.31 -5.66 21.43
CA SER A 153 10.85 -7.05 21.64
C SER A 153 9.40 -7.13 22.14
N GLY A 154 8.89 -8.32 22.20
CA GLY A 154 7.55 -8.62 22.75
C GLY A 154 6.46 -7.84 22.03
N PRO A 155 5.72 -6.94 22.73
CA PRO A 155 4.63 -6.20 22.14
C PRO A 155 5.04 -5.32 20.94
N GLY A 156 6.28 -4.80 20.90
CA GLY A 156 6.78 -4.06 19.77
C GLY A 156 6.84 -4.91 18.49
N ALA A 157 7.36 -6.12 18.59
CA ALA A 157 7.41 -7.06 17.49
C ALA A 157 6.01 -7.57 17.09
N THR A 158 5.17 -7.93 18.08
CA THR A 158 3.82 -8.46 17.78
C THR A 158 2.87 -7.42 17.19
N ASN A 159 2.99 -6.13 17.56
CA ASN A 159 2.22 -5.05 16.96
C ASN A 159 2.56 -4.79 15.49
N ALA A 160 3.75 -5.21 15.02
CA ALA A 160 4.15 -5.05 13.62
C ALA A 160 3.53 -6.11 12.67
N VAL A 161 2.91 -7.18 13.20
CA VAL A 161 2.49 -8.36 12.42
C VAL A 161 1.44 -8.02 11.36
N THR A 162 0.46 -7.17 11.68
CA THR A 162 -0.55 -6.74 10.71
C THR A 162 0.10 -6.06 9.50
N GLY A 163 1.01 -5.10 9.73
CA GLY A 163 1.71 -4.42 8.64
C GLY A 163 2.62 -5.37 7.84
N LEU A 164 3.32 -6.30 8.51
CA LEU A 164 4.10 -7.33 7.81
C LEU A 164 3.21 -8.19 6.90
N THR A 165 2.03 -8.58 7.37
CA THR A 165 1.08 -9.38 6.58
C THR A 165 0.56 -8.58 5.38
N ASP A 166 0.26 -7.30 5.57
CA ASP A 166 -0.18 -6.38 4.51
C ASP A 166 0.91 -6.25 3.43
N ALA A 167 2.12 -5.93 3.84
CA ALA A 167 3.26 -5.81 2.93
C ALA A 167 3.54 -7.10 2.14
N LEU A 168 3.33 -8.29 2.76
CA LEU A 168 3.50 -9.57 2.06
C LEU A 168 2.44 -9.77 0.96
N LEU A 169 1.18 -9.47 1.27
CA LEU A 169 0.07 -9.65 0.33
C LEU A 169 0.13 -8.65 -0.83
N ASP A 170 0.60 -7.43 -0.58
CA ASP A 170 0.73 -6.38 -1.58
C ASP A 170 2.12 -6.31 -2.23
N SER A 171 3.03 -7.21 -1.86
CA SER A 171 4.37 -7.32 -2.46
C SER A 171 5.21 -6.05 -2.25
N ILE A 172 5.26 -5.54 -1.01
CA ILE A 172 5.97 -4.31 -0.65
C ILE A 172 7.27 -4.66 0.07
N PRO A 173 8.44 -4.16 -0.39
CA PRO A 173 9.72 -4.47 0.23
C PRO A 173 9.89 -3.70 1.55
N ILE A 174 9.82 -4.40 2.67
CA ILE A 174 10.00 -3.85 4.02
C ILE A 174 11.07 -4.65 4.76
N VAL A 175 11.97 -3.97 5.46
CA VAL A 175 12.94 -4.58 6.38
C VAL A 175 12.58 -4.15 7.81
N VAL A 176 12.09 -5.11 8.60
CA VAL A 176 11.75 -4.87 10.01
C VAL A 176 12.88 -5.40 10.89
N LEU A 177 13.44 -4.52 11.70
CA LEU A 177 14.43 -4.86 12.74
C LEU A 177 13.71 -4.89 14.09
N THR A 178 13.73 -6.04 14.77
CA THR A 178 13.15 -6.20 16.09
C THR A 178 14.24 -6.43 17.13
N GLY A 179 14.06 -5.87 18.31
CA GLY A 179 14.85 -6.29 19.46
C GLY A 179 14.37 -7.62 20.02
N GLN A 180 15.26 -8.35 20.68
CA GLN A 180 14.93 -9.58 21.40
C GLN A 180 15.60 -9.57 22.78
N VAL A 181 15.09 -10.35 23.71
CA VAL A 181 15.75 -10.62 24.98
C VAL A 181 17.16 -11.21 24.75
N PRO A 182 18.10 -11.09 25.68
CA PRO A 182 19.44 -11.68 25.55
C PRO A 182 19.36 -13.16 25.16
N THR A 183 20.30 -13.62 24.35
CA THR A 183 20.33 -15.00 23.81
C THR A 183 20.16 -16.08 24.87
N PHE A 184 20.77 -15.90 26.04
CA PHE A 184 20.71 -16.85 27.17
C PHE A 184 19.35 -16.85 27.90
N MET A 185 18.47 -15.87 27.63
CA MET A 185 17.12 -15.78 28.22
C MET A 185 16.05 -16.28 27.28
N ILE A 186 16.34 -16.53 26.03
CA ILE A 186 15.35 -16.99 25.04
C ILE A 186 14.82 -18.37 25.45
N GLY A 187 13.49 -18.50 25.55
CA GLY A 187 12.79 -19.71 25.97
C GLY A 187 12.61 -19.83 27.49
N SER A 188 12.84 -18.74 28.23
CA SER A 188 12.66 -18.71 29.70
C SER A 188 11.44 -17.91 30.17
N ASP A 189 10.56 -17.49 29.26
CA ASP A 189 9.43 -16.58 29.52
C ASP A 189 9.89 -15.24 30.13
N ALA A 190 11.01 -14.73 29.62
CA ALA A 190 11.58 -13.47 30.08
C ALA A 190 10.66 -12.28 29.78
N PHE A 191 10.76 -11.20 30.56
CA PHE A 191 9.96 -10.00 30.35
C PHE A 191 10.09 -9.45 28.93
N GLN A 192 8.96 -9.28 28.24
CA GLN A 192 8.87 -8.87 26.83
C GLN A 192 9.55 -9.84 25.84
N GLU A 193 9.63 -11.12 26.18
CA GLU A 193 9.99 -12.16 25.22
C GLU A 193 8.77 -12.50 24.33
N ALA A 194 9.04 -12.76 23.07
CA ALA A 194 8.09 -13.38 22.13
C ALA A 194 8.87 -14.23 21.12
N ASP A 195 8.26 -15.34 20.66
CA ASP A 195 8.80 -16.09 19.51
C ASP A 195 8.51 -15.31 18.22
N THR A 196 9.24 -14.22 18.04
CA THR A 196 9.08 -13.30 16.90
C THR A 196 9.25 -14.03 15.57
N VAL A 197 10.24 -14.92 15.47
CA VAL A 197 10.48 -15.72 14.25
C VAL A 197 9.33 -16.68 13.96
N GLY A 198 8.80 -17.36 14.98
CA GLY A 198 7.66 -18.25 14.83
C GLY A 198 6.39 -17.51 14.40
N ILE A 199 6.10 -16.36 15.03
CA ILE A 199 4.91 -15.54 14.75
C ILE A 199 5.00 -14.94 13.32
N THR A 200 6.14 -14.45 12.89
CA THR A 200 6.29 -13.72 11.62
C THR A 200 6.64 -14.61 10.43
N ARG A 201 6.89 -15.89 10.63
CA ARG A 201 7.20 -16.84 9.55
C ARG A 201 6.16 -16.86 8.43
N PRO A 202 4.85 -16.96 8.68
CA PRO A 202 3.83 -16.92 7.63
C PRO A 202 3.59 -15.52 7.04
N CYS A 203 4.08 -14.47 7.70
CA CYS A 203 3.82 -13.07 7.34
C CYS A 203 4.99 -12.39 6.63
N THR A 204 6.09 -13.12 6.36
CA THR A 204 7.32 -12.57 5.76
C THR A 204 7.85 -13.47 4.64
N LYS A 205 8.62 -12.91 3.73
CA LYS A 205 9.40 -13.72 2.77
C LYS A 205 10.46 -14.55 3.47
N HIS A 206 11.12 -13.96 4.45
CA HIS A 206 12.07 -14.63 5.33
C HIS A 206 12.25 -13.87 6.64
N ASN A 207 12.68 -14.55 7.68
CA ASN A 207 13.01 -13.96 8.96
C ASN A 207 14.23 -14.66 9.60
N TRP A 208 15.02 -13.90 10.37
CA TRP A 208 16.22 -14.36 11.03
C TRP A 208 16.21 -14.02 12.51
N LEU A 209 16.72 -14.93 13.35
CA LEU A 209 17.16 -14.65 14.71
C LEU A 209 18.70 -14.65 14.71
N VAL A 210 19.33 -13.48 14.94
CA VAL A 210 20.79 -13.33 14.87
C VAL A 210 21.39 -13.58 16.25
N LYS A 211 22.03 -14.74 16.44
CA LYS A 211 22.64 -15.14 17.74
C LYS A 211 24.12 -14.77 17.88
N GLU A 212 24.78 -14.36 16.81
CA GLU A 212 26.20 -14.06 16.77
C GLU A 212 26.44 -12.70 16.12
N THR A 213 27.17 -11.81 16.79
CA THR A 213 27.45 -10.45 16.33
C THR A 213 28.19 -10.42 14.99
N GLY A 214 29.09 -11.38 14.76
CA GLY A 214 29.83 -11.48 13.48
C GLY A 214 28.96 -11.71 12.25
N ASN A 215 27.78 -12.30 12.42
CA ASN A 215 26.82 -12.55 11.34
C ASN A 215 25.84 -11.39 11.08
N LEU A 216 25.76 -10.41 12.01
CA LEU A 216 24.71 -9.39 12.02
C LEU A 216 24.69 -8.53 10.73
N ALA A 217 25.83 -7.98 10.35
CA ALA A 217 25.93 -7.14 9.15
C ALA A 217 25.56 -7.92 7.87
N ALA A 218 26.09 -9.14 7.72
CA ALA A 218 25.80 -9.99 6.58
C ALA A 218 24.29 -10.33 6.48
N THR A 219 23.66 -10.63 7.63
CA THR A 219 22.21 -10.91 7.69
C THR A 219 21.38 -9.69 7.29
N ILE A 220 21.74 -8.47 7.74
CA ILE A 220 21.02 -7.25 7.34
C ILE A 220 21.13 -7.03 5.83
N HIS A 221 22.32 -7.17 5.24
CA HIS A 221 22.49 -7.03 3.78
C HIS A 221 21.71 -8.09 3.01
N GLU A 222 21.69 -9.34 3.49
CA GLU A 222 20.86 -10.40 2.90
C GLU A 222 19.36 -10.08 3.02
N ALA A 223 18.92 -9.51 4.14
CA ALA A 223 17.55 -9.08 4.36
C ALA A 223 17.09 -8.08 3.28
N PHE A 224 17.89 -7.05 2.99
CA PHE A 224 17.59 -6.11 1.90
C PHE A 224 17.53 -6.79 0.54
N HIS A 225 18.48 -7.69 0.24
CA HIS A 225 18.46 -8.45 -1.01
C HIS A 225 17.19 -9.30 -1.15
N VAL A 226 16.82 -10.05 -0.12
CA VAL A 226 15.61 -10.90 -0.13
C VAL A 226 14.35 -10.05 -0.23
N ALA A 227 14.27 -8.92 0.49
CA ALA A 227 13.10 -8.03 0.43
C ALA A 227 12.83 -7.49 -0.97
N THR A 228 13.89 -7.14 -1.72
CA THR A 228 13.80 -6.43 -3.01
C THR A 228 13.92 -7.33 -4.23
N SER A 229 14.38 -8.58 -4.11
CA SER A 229 14.61 -9.49 -5.25
C SER A 229 13.38 -10.35 -5.54
N GLY A 230 13.15 -10.67 -6.82
CA GLY A 230 11.98 -11.45 -7.25
C GLY A 230 10.68 -10.70 -6.94
N ARG A 231 9.64 -11.41 -6.49
CA ARG A 231 8.46 -10.74 -5.94
C ARG A 231 8.87 -9.99 -4.66
N PRO A 232 8.78 -8.65 -4.59
CA PRO A 232 9.13 -7.91 -3.39
C PRO A 232 8.28 -8.31 -2.19
N GLY A 233 8.75 -8.04 -0.98
CA GLY A 233 7.97 -8.33 0.22
C GLY A 233 8.77 -8.11 1.51
N PRO A 234 8.10 -8.21 2.67
CA PRO A 234 8.69 -7.94 3.97
C PRO A 234 9.63 -9.05 4.42
N VAL A 235 10.64 -8.64 5.15
CA VAL A 235 11.54 -9.51 5.91
C VAL A 235 11.73 -8.99 7.32
N LEU A 236 12.17 -9.87 8.24
CA LEU A 236 12.40 -9.48 9.63
C LEU A 236 13.75 -10.00 10.12
N VAL A 237 14.47 -9.13 10.84
CA VAL A 237 15.72 -9.50 11.54
C VAL A 237 15.53 -9.25 13.03
N ASP A 238 15.50 -10.33 13.81
CA ASP A 238 15.35 -10.32 15.26
C ASP A 238 16.71 -10.32 15.94
N ILE A 239 17.01 -9.28 16.74
CA ILE A 239 18.37 -8.97 17.21
C ILE A 239 18.41 -8.97 18.74
N PRO A 240 18.94 -10.04 19.37
CA PRO A 240 19.08 -10.11 20.82
C PRO A 240 19.94 -8.97 21.39
N LYS A 241 19.60 -8.54 22.61
CA LYS A 241 20.22 -7.37 23.24
C LYS A 241 21.71 -7.54 23.52
N ASP A 242 22.15 -8.73 23.90
CA ASP A 242 23.56 -9.06 24.10
C ASP A 242 24.38 -9.02 22.79
N VAL A 243 23.78 -9.42 21.66
CA VAL A 243 24.38 -9.30 20.32
C VAL A 243 24.62 -7.83 19.95
N GLN A 244 23.72 -6.92 20.36
CA GLN A 244 23.85 -5.48 20.10
C GLN A 244 25.02 -4.86 20.88
N PHE A 245 25.30 -5.34 22.11
CA PHE A 245 26.42 -4.86 22.93
C PHE A 245 27.74 -5.51 22.55
N ALA A 246 27.74 -6.75 22.12
CA ALA A 246 28.97 -7.47 21.79
C ALA A 246 29.71 -6.79 20.62
N THR A 247 31.05 -6.94 20.63
CA THR A 247 31.93 -6.32 19.63
C THR A 247 32.52 -7.38 18.72
N ASP A 248 32.49 -7.13 17.41
CA ASP A 248 33.12 -7.99 16.39
C ASP A 248 33.65 -7.16 15.21
N HIS A 249 34.21 -7.80 14.22
CA HIS A 249 34.76 -7.17 13.02
C HIS A 249 33.68 -6.91 11.98
N TYR A 250 33.43 -5.65 11.68
CA TYR A 250 32.62 -5.23 10.54
C TYR A 250 33.43 -5.30 9.25
N SER A 251 32.90 -5.95 8.25
CA SER A 251 33.39 -5.85 6.88
C SER A 251 32.20 -5.47 6.00
N ALA A 252 32.34 -4.40 5.20
CA ALA A 252 31.35 -4.10 4.18
C ALA A 252 31.16 -5.34 3.29
N PRO A 253 29.93 -5.74 2.96
CA PRO A 253 29.68 -6.97 2.24
C PRO A 253 30.36 -6.98 0.88
N ALA A 254 30.87 -8.12 0.50
CA ALA A 254 31.05 -8.40 -0.94
C ALA A 254 29.64 -8.44 -1.57
N PRO A 255 29.51 -8.14 -2.89
CA PRO A 255 28.24 -8.36 -3.58
C PRO A 255 27.66 -9.69 -3.18
N ALA A 256 26.44 -9.70 -2.64
CA ALA A 256 25.88 -10.87 -2.00
C ALA A 256 25.86 -12.04 -2.99
N ARG A 257 26.57 -13.11 -2.66
CA ARG A 257 26.34 -14.41 -3.27
C ARG A 257 25.14 -15.04 -2.57
N SER A 258 23.97 -14.39 -2.70
CA SER A 258 22.74 -14.95 -2.19
C SER A 258 22.41 -16.22 -2.98
N HIS A 259 21.97 -17.25 -2.28
CA HIS A 259 21.40 -18.43 -2.93
C HIS A 259 20.01 -18.12 -3.54
N TYR A 260 19.40 -17.01 -3.15
CA TYR A 260 18.13 -16.55 -3.68
C TYR A 260 18.37 -15.74 -4.96
N GLN A 261 18.17 -16.40 -6.10
CA GLN A 261 18.33 -15.81 -7.43
C GLN A 261 17.06 -16.07 -8.27
N PRO A 262 16.05 -15.18 -8.17
CA PRO A 262 14.83 -15.33 -8.93
C PRO A 262 15.09 -15.21 -10.44
N GLN A 263 14.27 -15.92 -11.23
CA GLN A 263 14.28 -15.80 -12.69
C GLN A 263 13.70 -14.43 -13.09
N VAL A 264 14.48 -13.65 -13.84
CA VAL A 264 14.05 -12.32 -14.31
C VAL A 264 13.75 -12.26 -15.80
N LYS A 265 14.25 -13.20 -16.60
CA LYS A 265 14.02 -13.28 -18.06
C LYS A 265 12.95 -14.30 -18.36
N GLY A 266 11.96 -13.90 -19.16
CA GLY A 266 10.94 -14.79 -19.67
C GLY A 266 11.48 -15.78 -20.72
N ASP A 267 10.70 -16.85 -20.95
CA ASP A 267 10.99 -17.80 -22.02
C ASP A 267 10.67 -17.19 -23.39
N MET A 268 11.66 -17.15 -24.29
CA MET A 268 11.54 -16.50 -25.59
C MET A 268 10.60 -17.23 -26.56
N GLU A 269 10.44 -18.55 -26.41
CA GLU A 269 9.50 -19.34 -27.24
C GLU A 269 8.06 -18.92 -26.88
N THR A 270 7.71 -18.96 -25.60
CA THR A 270 6.40 -18.55 -25.10
C THR A 270 6.11 -17.05 -25.39
N ILE A 271 7.12 -16.19 -25.25
CA ILE A 271 6.98 -14.76 -25.62
C ILE A 271 6.64 -14.62 -27.11
N THR A 272 7.26 -15.40 -27.97
CA THR A 272 6.97 -15.38 -29.41
C THR A 272 5.57 -15.87 -29.71
N GLU A 273 5.11 -16.94 -29.04
CA GLU A 273 3.75 -17.45 -29.16
C GLU A 273 2.69 -16.41 -28.74
N VAL A 274 2.95 -15.66 -27.66
CA VAL A 274 2.07 -14.55 -27.22
C VAL A 274 2.00 -13.45 -28.29
N VAL A 275 3.14 -13.08 -28.87
CA VAL A 275 3.17 -12.07 -29.94
C VAL A 275 2.40 -12.58 -31.19
N GLU A 276 2.50 -13.88 -31.51
CA GLU A 276 1.69 -14.47 -32.59
C GLU A 276 0.18 -14.50 -32.27
N ALA A 277 -0.17 -14.65 -30.99
CA ALA A 277 -1.56 -14.57 -30.57
C ALA A 277 -2.08 -13.12 -30.69
N ILE A 278 -1.25 -12.10 -30.35
CA ILE A 278 -1.56 -10.68 -30.53
C ILE A 278 -1.89 -10.36 -32.02
N GLU A 279 -1.11 -10.91 -32.97
CA GLU A 279 -1.34 -10.69 -34.40
C GLU A 279 -2.71 -11.20 -34.90
N LYS A 280 -3.25 -12.22 -34.24
CA LYS A 280 -4.47 -12.95 -34.64
C LYS A 280 -5.71 -12.54 -33.87
N ALA A 281 -5.54 -11.87 -32.73
CA ALA A 281 -6.63 -11.54 -31.81
C ALA A 281 -7.67 -10.61 -32.46
N GLU A 282 -8.93 -10.88 -32.19
CA GLU A 282 -10.07 -10.10 -32.66
C GLU A 282 -10.65 -9.20 -31.56
N ARG A 283 -10.59 -9.68 -30.31
CA ARG A 283 -11.11 -8.99 -29.12
C ARG A 283 -10.10 -9.05 -27.95
N PRO A 284 -8.90 -8.52 -28.16
CA PRO A 284 -7.86 -8.59 -27.13
C PRO A 284 -8.11 -7.60 -26.00
N VAL A 285 -7.55 -7.90 -24.80
CA VAL A 285 -7.49 -6.99 -23.65
C VAL A 285 -6.15 -7.14 -22.93
N PHE A 286 -5.47 -6.03 -22.68
CA PHE A 286 -4.40 -5.97 -21.69
C PHE A 286 -4.99 -5.84 -20.29
N TYR A 287 -4.47 -6.63 -19.36
CA TYR A 287 -4.89 -6.67 -17.97
C TYR A 287 -3.68 -6.49 -17.07
N THR A 288 -3.59 -5.39 -16.34
CA THR A 288 -2.40 -5.04 -15.57
C THR A 288 -2.63 -5.07 -14.08
N GLY A 289 -1.58 -5.41 -13.35
CA GLY A 289 -1.56 -5.41 -11.89
C GLY A 289 -0.36 -4.67 -11.30
N GLY A 290 -0.23 -4.75 -9.97
CA GLY A 290 0.85 -4.12 -9.21
C GLY A 290 2.26 -4.55 -9.63
N GLY A 291 2.40 -5.72 -10.27
CA GLY A 291 3.69 -6.19 -10.78
C GLY A 291 4.33 -5.28 -11.83
N VAL A 292 3.52 -4.54 -12.60
CA VAL A 292 4.04 -3.51 -13.52
C VAL A 292 4.72 -2.38 -12.74
N ILE A 293 4.06 -1.90 -11.69
CA ILE A 293 4.58 -0.82 -10.84
C ILE A 293 5.83 -1.28 -10.06
N ASN A 294 5.79 -2.49 -9.51
CA ASN A 294 6.89 -3.06 -8.75
C ASN A 294 8.14 -3.38 -9.60
N SER A 295 7.97 -3.61 -10.91
CA SER A 295 9.08 -3.76 -11.85
C SER A 295 9.77 -2.43 -12.19
N GLY A 296 9.18 -1.30 -11.78
CA GLY A 296 9.75 0.03 -11.88
C GLY A 296 9.29 0.84 -13.10
N PRO A 297 9.75 2.11 -13.22
CA PRO A 297 9.25 3.05 -14.23
C PRO A 297 9.43 2.58 -15.68
N ALA A 298 10.49 1.83 -15.97
CA ALA A 298 10.74 1.28 -17.31
C ALA A 298 9.62 0.33 -17.75
N ALA A 299 9.06 -0.47 -16.83
CA ALA A 299 7.95 -1.39 -17.14
C ALA A 299 6.70 -0.63 -17.59
N SER A 300 6.33 0.45 -16.90
CA SER A 300 5.19 1.29 -17.29
C SER A 300 5.41 1.97 -18.64
N GLN A 301 6.63 2.41 -18.95
CA GLN A 301 6.95 3.00 -20.26
C GLN A 301 6.83 1.96 -21.38
N LEU A 302 7.39 0.76 -21.20
CA LEU A 302 7.31 -0.34 -22.16
C LEU A 302 5.88 -0.83 -22.35
N LEU A 303 5.07 -0.84 -21.27
CA LEU A 303 3.64 -1.14 -21.35
C LEU A 303 2.91 -0.11 -22.22
N ARG A 304 3.13 1.19 -21.99
CA ARG A 304 2.56 2.28 -22.78
C ARG A 304 2.93 2.14 -24.26
N GLU A 305 4.22 1.84 -24.56
CA GLU A 305 4.67 1.59 -25.93
C GLU A 305 3.94 0.40 -26.56
N LEU A 306 3.80 -0.73 -25.86
CA LEU A 306 3.14 -1.93 -26.39
C LEU A 306 1.65 -1.68 -26.65
N VAL A 307 0.95 -1.03 -25.70
CA VAL A 307 -0.48 -0.70 -25.83
C VAL A 307 -0.71 0.24 -27.02
N GLN A 308 0.10 1.28 -27.17
CA GLN A 308 -0.01 2.20 -28.31
C GLN A 308 0.33 1.52 -29.64
N ALA A 309 1.35 0.66 -29.65
CA ALA A 309 1.78 -0.06 -30.84
C ALA A 309 0.74 -1.06 -31.35
N THR A 310 -0.02 -1.67 -30.45
CA THR A 310 -1.07 -2.65 -30.77
C THR A 310 -2.45 -2.04 -30.96
N GLY A 311 -2.72 -0.91 -30.32
CA GLY A 311 -4.04 -0.25 -30.29
C GLY A 311 -5.08 -1.00 -29.45
N PHE A 312 -4.67 -1.93 -28.59
CA PHE A 312 -5.55 -2.75 -27.77
C PHE A 312 -6.08 -1.98 -26.56
N PRO A 313 -7.31 -2.29 -26.10
CA PRO A 313 -7.82 -1.77 -24.83
C PRO A 313 -7.02 -2.32 -23.65
N ILE A 314 -6.88 -1.50 -22.61
CA ILE A 314 -6.18 -1.83 -21.37
C ILE A 314 -7.03 -1.53 -20.15
N THR A 315 -7.08 -2.48 -19.23
CA THR A 315 -7.69 -2.36 -17.91
C THR A 315 -6.69 -2.71 -16.81
N SER A 316 -6.99 -2.34 -15.58
CA SER A 316 -6.09 -2.54 -14.44
C SER A 316 -6.84 -3.01 -13.20
N THR A 317 -6.13 -3.76 -12.35
CA THR A 317 -6.54 -3.96 -10.95
C THR A 317 -6.40 -2.66 -10.15
N LEU A 318 -7.00 -2.62 -8.96
CA LEU A 318 -6.76 -1.56 -7.96
C LEU A 318 -5.25 -1.29 -7.77
N MET A 319 -4.46 -2.35 -7.62
CA MET A 319 -3.01 -2.25 -7.37
C MET A 319 -2.20 -1.86 -8.61
N GLY A 320 -2.80 -1.88 -9.80
CA GLY A 320 -2.14 -1.50 -11.05
C GLY A 320 -2.52 -0.09 -11.55
N LEU A 321 -3.36 0.65 -10.82
CA LEU A 321 -3.74 2.01 -11.19
C LEU A 321 -2.50 2.92 -11.30
N GLY A 322 -2.41 3.68 -12.40
CA GLY A 322 -1.27 4.51 -12.75
C GLY A 322 -0.18 3.80 -13.59
N ALA A 323 -0.18 2.47 -13.71
CA ALA A 323 0.73 1.77 -14.62
C ALA A 323 0.52 2.20 -16.08
N TYR A 324 -0.73 2.43 -16.45
CA TYR A 324 -1.15 3.11 -17.68
C TYR A 324 -1.95 4.36 -17.29
N PRO A 325 -1.77 5.51 -17.99
CA PRO A 325 -2.42 6.76 -17.59
C PRO A 325 -3.94 6.68 -17.72
N ALA A 326 -4.65 7.23 -16.74
CA ALA A 326 -6.12 7.25 -16.73
C ALA A 326 -6.69 8.11 -17.88
N SER A 327 -5.96 9.14 -18.34
CA SER A 327 -6.32 9.97 -19.50
C SER A 327 -6.01 9.31 -20.84
N GLY A 328 -5.36 8.14 -20.87
CA GLY A 328 -4.94 7.47 -22.10
C GLY A 328 -6.12 6.96 -22.92
N ASP A 329 -6.05 7.13 -24.24
CA ASP A 329 -7.12 6.78 -25.20
C ASP A 329 -7.45 5.28 -25.28
N LYS A 330 -6.57 4.42 -24.76
CA LYS A 330 -6.77 2.96 -24.69
C LYS A 330 -7.26 2.48 -23.34
N TRP A 331 -7.35 3.39 -22.36
CA TRP A 331 -7.81 3.08 -21.02
C TRP A 331 -9.32 2.83 -20.99
N ILE A 332 -9.74 1.70 -20.43
CA ILE A 332 -11.15 1.33 -20.28
C ILE A 332 -11.58 1.21 -18.82
N GLY A 333 -10.78 1.79 -17.90
CA GLY A 333 -11.11 1.80 -16.47
C GLY A 333 -10.59 0.61 -15.70
N MET A 334 -10.80 0.64 -14.38
CA MET A 334 -10.51 -0.46 -13.46
C MET A 334 -11.51 -1.59 -13.63
N LEU A 335 -11.06 -2.86 -13.58
CA LEU A 335 -11.94 -4.03 -13.57
C LEU A 335 -12.12 -4.62 -12.16
N GLY A 336 -13.00 -5.59 -12.05
CA GLY A 336 -13.24 -6.38 -10.84
C GLY A 336 -14.55 -6.04 -10.13
N MET A 337 -14.65 -6.43 -8.86
CA MET A 337 -15.90 -6.35 -8.08
C MET A 337 -16.58 -4.97 -8.15
N HIS A 338 -15.81 -3.89 -8.03
CA HIS A 338 -16.26 -2.51 -8.17
C HIS A 338 -15.65 -1.82 -9.40
N GLY A 339 -15.30 -2.61 -10.41
CA GLY A 339 -14.78 -2.13 -11.69
C GLY A 339 -15.87 -1.51 -12.58
N LEU A 340 -15.43 -0.82 -13.62
CA LEU A 340 -16.31 -0.20 -14.60
C LEU A 340 -17.01 -1.25 -15.46
N TYR A 341 -18.24 -0.92 -15.91
CA TYR A 341 -19.06 -1.81 -16.72
C TYR A 341 -18.33 -2.27 -17.99
N GLU A 342 -17.79 -1.33 -18.75
CA GLU A 342 -17.05 -1.61 -20.00
C GLU A 342 -15.78 -2.43 -19.77
N ALA A 343 -15.07 -2.22 -18.66
CA ALA A 343 -13.87 -2.99 -18.32
C ALA A 343 -14.20 -4.46 -17.99
N ASN A 344 -15.24 -4.67 -17.21
CA ASN A 344 -15.72 -6.00 -16.84
C ASN A 344 -16.32 -6.75 -18.04
N MET A 345 -17.10 -6.07 -18.89
CA MET A 345 -17.64 -6.65 -20.10
C MET A 345 -16.57 -6.98 -21.14
N ALA A 346 -15.56 -6.10 -21.28
CA ALA A 346 -14.42 -6.37 -22.15
C ALA A 346 -13.60 -7.59 -21.67
N MET A 347 -13.38 -7.71 -20.36
CA MET A 347 -12.73 -8.88 -19.78
C MET A 347 -13.54 -10.16 -19.99
N HIS A 348 -14.86 -10.12 -19.84
CA HIS A 348 -15.74 -11.27 -20.05
C HIS A 348 -15.77 -11.72 -21.51
N GLY A 349 -15.82 -10.76 -22.44
CA GLY A 349 -16.02 -10.99 -23.88
C GLY A 349 -14.75 -11.14 -24.72
N CYS A 350 -13.56 -10.95 -24.16
CA CYS A 350 -12.31 -11.02 -24.92
C CYS A 350 -11.99 -12.44 -25.43
N ASP A 351 -11.20 -12.52 -26.50
CA ASP A 351 -10.64 -13.77 -27.06
C ASP A 351 -9.17 -13.97 -26.71
N LEU A 352 -8.46 -12.90 -26.33
CA LEU A 352 -7.10 -12.91 -25.84
C LEU A 352 -6.95 -11.98 -24.63
N MET A 353 -6.61 -12.54 -23.49
CA MET A 353 -6.25 -11.81 -22.28
C MET A 353 -4.74 -11.84 -22.08
N ILE A 354 -4.12 -10.68 -21.94
CA ILE A 354 -2.69 -10.56 -21.64
C ILE A 354 -2.55 -9.98 -20.24
N ASN A 355 -2.40 -10.88 -19.26
CA ASN A 355 -2.18 -10.51 -17.86
C ASN A 355 -0.72 -10.15 -17.61
N ILE A 356 -0.48 -8.94 -17.16
CA ILE A 356 0.85 -8.37 -16.90
C ILE A 356 0.96 -7.99 -15.42
N GLY A 357 1.59 -8.86 -14.62
CA GLY A 357 1.86 -8.61 -13.21
C GLY A 357 0.64 -8.57 -12.30
N ALA A 358 -0.45 -9.29 -12.64
CA ALA A 358 -1.62 -9.45 -11.77
C ALA A 358 -1.80 -10.93 -11.39
N ARG A 359 -2.11 -11.19 -10.10
CA ARG A 359 -2.15 -12.54 -9.52
C ARG A 359 -3.49 -13.27 -9.63
N PHE A 360 -4.46 -12.75 -10.36
CA PHE A 360 -5.83 -13.27 -10.43
C PHE A 360 -6.52 -13.33 -9.06
N ASP A 361 -6.57 -12.19 -8.38
CA ASP A 361 -7.23 -12.03 -7.10
C ASP A 361 -8.74 -12.34 -7.20
N ASP A 362 -9.35 -12.85 -6.11
CA ASP A 362 -10.78 -13.20 -6.07
C ASP A 362 -11.71 -11.99 -6.24
N ARG A 363 -11.24 -10.77 -5.84
CA ARG A 363 -11.96 -9.51 -6.07
C ARG A 363 -12.00 -9.12 -7.56
N ILE A 364 -11.11 -9.72 -8.37
CA ILE A 364 -11.08 -9.52 -9.81
C ILE A 364 -11.78 -10.68 -10.53
N THR A 365 -11.49 -11.93 -10.16
CA THR A 365 -11.98 -13.09 -10.93
C THR A 365 -13.47 -13.38 -10.73
N GLY A 366 -14.01 -13.03 -9.55
CA GLY A 366 -15.35 -13.45 -9.19
C GLY A 366 -15.49 -14.98 -9.31
N ARG A 367 -16.53 -15.45 -10.00
CA ARG A 367 -16.74 -16.87 -10.28
C ARG A 367 -15.73 -17.41 -11.29
N ILE A 368 -14.84 -18.26 -10.86
CA ILE A 368 -13.64 -18.72 -11.59
C ILE A 368 -13.98 -19.40 -12.94
N ASP A 369 -15.00 -20.25 -12.98
CA ASP A 369 -15.43 -20.96 -14.18
C ASP A 369 -16.07 -20.05 -15.26
N ALA A 370 -16.48 -18.85 -14.85
CA ALA A 370 -17.05 -17.83 -15.73
C ALA A 370 -16.11 -16.66 -16.01
N PHE A 371 -14.90 -16.68 -15.46
CA PHE A 371 -13.91 -15.62 -15.68
C PHE A 371 -13.29 -15.72 -17.06
N SER A 372 -13.66 -14.77 -17.94
CA SER A 372 -13.15 -14.69 -19.31
C SER A 372 -13.17 -16.05 -20.02
N PRO A 373 -14.35 -16.70 -20.17
CA PRO A 373 -14.45 -18.12 -20.49
C PRO A 373 -13.99 -18.47 -21.89
N ASN A 374 -13.96 -17.52 -22.82
CA ASN A 374 -13.66 -17.73 -24.23
C ASN A 374 -12.26 -17.26 -24.64
N SER A 375 -11.46 -16.72 -23.72
CA SER A 375 -10.14 -16.18 -24.04
C SER A 375 -9.02 -17.19 -23.91
N LYS A 376 -8.01 -17.08 -24.78
CA LYS A 376 -6.64 -17.54 -24.47
C LYS A 376 -6.03 -16.56 -23.47
N LYS A 377 -5.21 -17.07 -22.58
CA LYS A 377 -4.66 -16.30 -21.45
C LYS A 377 -3.15 -16.38 -21.42
N ALA A 378 -2.50 -15.23 -21.56
CA ALA A 378 -1.09 -15.07 -21.22
C ALA A 378 -0.96 -14.55 -19.79
N HIS A 379 0.01 -15.05 -19.03
CA HIS A 379 0.28 -14.59 -17.66
C HIS A 379 1.77 -14.35 -17.46
N ILE A 380 2.11 -13.08 -17.28
CA ILE A 380 3.47 -12.61 -17.00
C ILE A 380 3.54 -12.29 -15.51
N ASP A 381 4.33 -13.06 -14.77
CA ASP A 381 4.56 -12.88 -13.33
C ASP A 381 5.98 -13.24 -12.94
N ILE A 382 6.59 -12.50 -12.02
CA ILE A 382 7.93 -12.81 -11.50
C ILE A 382 7.93 -13.97 -10.52
N ASP A 383 6.77 -14.25 -9.90
CA ASP A 383 6.60 -15.33 -8.92
C ASP A 383 6.07 -16.59 -9.60
N PRO A 384 6.90 -17.64 -9.77
CA PRO A 384 6.44 -18.88 -10.39
C PRO A 384 5.29 -19.56 -9.65
N SER A 385 5.12 -19.27 -8.36
CA SER A 385 4.01 -19.83 -7.56
C SER A 385 2.65 -19.20 -7.89
N SER A 386 2.63 -18.03 -8.54
CA SER A 386 1.41 -17.38 -9.02
C SER A 386 0.86 -18.01 -10.30
N ILE A 387 1.73 -18.60 -11.12
CA ILE A 387 1.36 -19.21 -12.40
C ILE A 387 0.45 -20.43 -12.17
N ASN A 388 -0.71 -20.45 -12.85
CA ASN A 388 -1.71 -21.51 -12.74
C ASN A 388 -2.29 -21.74 -11.34
N LYS A 389 -2.09 -20.82 -10.41
CA LYS A 389 -2.55 -20.94 -9.02
C LYS A 389 -4.07 -20.79 -8.90
N VAL A 390 -4.66 -19.80 -9.56
CA VAL A 390 -6.10 -19.49 -9.50
C VAL A 390 -6.75 -19.79 -10.84
N ILE A 391 -6.20 -19.24 -11.91
CA ILE A 391 -6.68 -19.39 -13.29
C ILE A 391 -5.63 -20.18 -14.08
N ARG A 392 -6.05 -21.19 -14.85
CA ARG A 392 -5.20 -21.86 -15.82
C ARG A 392 -4.95 -20.97 -17.01
N VAL A 393 -3.71 -20.88 -17.46
CA VAL A 393 -3.31 -20.01 -18.55
C VAL A 393 -2.67 -20.83 -19.69
N ASP A 394 -2.81 -20.30 -20.92
CA ASP A 394 -2.28 -20.95 -22.14
C ASP A 394 -0.79 -20.63 -22.31
N PHE A 395 -0.38 -19.40 -21.95
CA PHE A 395 0.98 -18.90 -22.14
C PHE A 395 1.57 -18.43 -20.80
N PRO A 396 2.19 -19.33 -20.02
CA PRO A 396 2.84 -18.97 -18.74
C PRO A 396 4.23 -18.37 -18.97
N ILE A 397 4.47 -17.16 -18.49
CA ILE A 397 5.77 -16.47 -18.59
C ILE A 397 6.25 -16.08 -17.20
N VAL A 398 7.24 -16.79 -16.67
CA VAL A 398 7.92 -16.40 -15.43
C VAL A 398 9.04 -15.44 -15.76
N GLY A 399 8.94 -14.19 -15.29
CA GLY A 399 9.95 -13.17 -15.55
C GLY A 399 9.55 -11.79 -15.02
N ASP A 400 10.52 -10.91 -14.94
CA ASP A 400 10.30 -9.51 -14.62
C ASP A 400 9.56 -8.80 -15.77
N VAL A 401 8.58 -7.97 -15.42
CA VAL A 401 7.70 -7.32 -16.40
C VAL A 401 8.47 -6.48 -17.41
N ALA A 402 9.45 -5.66 -16.96
CA ALA A 402 10.22 -4.81 -17.87
C ALA A 402 11.01 -5.64 -18.90
N HIS A 403 11.66 -6.72 -18.47
CA HIS A 403 12.42 -7.60 -19.35
C HIS A 403 11.51 -8.31 -20.36
N VAL A 404 10.37 -8.83 -19.89
CA VAL A 404 9.42 -9.54 -20.77
C VAL A 404 8.80 -8.58 -21.78
N LEU A 405 8.37 -7.38 -21.38
CA LEU A 405 7.81 -6.38 -22.30
C LEU A 405 8.83 -5.88 -23.32
N GLU A 406 10.08 -5.70 -22.91
CA GLU A 406 11.17 -5.35 -23.84
C GLU A 406 11.34 -6.43 -24.92
N ASP A 407 11.36 -7.69 -24.54
CA ASP A 407 11.50 -8.81 -25.46
C ASP A 407 10.25 -8.99 -26.34
N MET A 408 9.03 -8.83 -25.79
CA MET A 408 7.79 -8.79 -26.59
C MET A 408 7.84 -7.69 -27.66
N LEU A 409 8.27 -6.49 -27.31
CA LEU A 409 8.41 -5.39 -28.27
C LEU A 409 9.47 -5.65 -29.35
N LYS A 410 10.58 -6.31 -29.00
CA LYS A 410 11.60 -6.75 -29.98
C LYS A 410 11.01 -7.74 -30.98
N VAL A 411 10.33 -8.77 -30.49
CA VAL A 411 9.65 -9.78 -31.34
C VAL A 411 8.57 -9.13 -32.20
N TRP A 412 7.74 -8.27 -31.62
CA TRP A 412 6.70 -7.52 -32.32
C TRP A 412 7.25 -6.66 -33.46
N LYS A 413 8.35 -5.94 -33.23
CA LYS A 413 9.03 -5.13 -34.24
C LYS A 413 9.63 -6.02 -35.36
N ALA A 414 10.25 -7.14 -35.00
CA ALA A 414 10.85 -8.09 -35.96
C ALA A 414 9.80 -8.76 -36.86
N ARG A 415 8.60 -8.99 -36.38
CA ARG A 415 7.48 -9.59 -37.12
C ARG A 415 6.68 -8.58 -37.97
N GLY A 416 7.04 -7.31 -37.98
CA GLY A 416 6.45 -6.28 -38.84
C GLY A 416 5.24 -5.55 -38.25
N ARG A 417 4.98 -5.68 -36.93
CA ARG A 417 3.97 -4.90 -36.18
C ARG A 417 2.55 -4.98 -36.76
N LYS A 418 2.02 -6.18 -36.90
CA LYS A 418 0.70 -6.42 -37.50
C LYS A 418 -0.34 -6.81 -36.44
N THR A 419 -1.49 -6.18 -36.50
CA THR A 419 -2.71 -6.58 -35.78
C THR A 419 -3.84 -6.81 -36.76
N ASN A 420 -4.90 -7.51 -36.34
CA ASN A 420 -6.15 -7.58 -37.06
C ASN A 420 -6.95 -6.28 -36.88
N SER A 421 -6.51 -5.21 -37.56
CA SER A 421 -7.01 -3.86 -37.36
C SER A 421 -8.52 -3.69 -37.55
N GLU A 422 -9.14 -4.45 -38.48
CA GLU A 422 -10.59 -4.40 -38.69
C GLU A 422 -11.35 -5.01 -37.50
N SER A 423 -10.90 -6.16 -37.00
CA SER A 423 -11.52 -6.78 -35.82
C SER A 423 -11.33 -5.94 -34.57
N VAL A 424 -10.14 -5.38 -34.36
CA VAL A 424 -9.85 -4.47 -33.25
C VAL A 424 -10.72 -3.22 -33.32
N ALA A 425 -10.96 -2.67 -34.52
CA ALA A 425 -11.87 -1.52 -34.68
C ALA A 425 -13.33 -1.89 -34.32
N ARG A 426 -13.82 -3.10 -34.74
CA ARG A 426 -15.14 -3.59 -34.31
C ARG A 426 -15.22 -3.80 -32.80
N TRP A 427 -14.14 -4.29 -32.19
CA TRP A 427 -14.04 -4.46 -30.74
C TRP A 427 -14.13 -3.14 -29.99
N TRP A 428 -13.41 -2.12 -30.44
CA TRP A 428 -13.51 -0.77 -29.89
C TRP A 428 -14.92 -0.19 -30.01
N LYS A 429 -15.59 -0.39 -31.15
CA LYS A 429 -16.99 0.04 -31.31
C LYS A 429 -17.90 -0.59 -30.24
N GLN A 430 -17.73 -1.88 -29.94
CA GLN A 430 -18.49 -2.54 -28.89
C GLN A 430 -18.15 -1.98 -27.49
N ILE A 431 -16.89 -1.70 -27.22
CA ILE A 431 -16.47 -1.10 -25.94
C ILE A 431 -17.07 0.32 -25.80
N GLU A 432 -17.04 1.13 -26.85
CA GLU A 432 -17.65 2.46 -26.83
C GLU A 432 -19.17 2.41 -26.63
N GLU A 433 -19.86 1.40 -27.18
CA GLU A 433 -21.26 1.15 -26.86
C GLU A 433 -21.46 0.85 -25.36
N TRP A 434 -20.60 0.05 -24.74
CA TRP A 434 -20.68 -0.22 -23.29
C TRP A 434 -20.40 1.01 -22.43
N LYS A 435 -19.47 1.88 -22.82
CA LYS A 435 -19.22 3.14 -22.13
C LYS A 435 -20.43 4.06 -22.07
N THR A 436 -21.38 3.94 -23.02
CA THR A 436 -22.62 4.75 -23.01
C THR A 436 -23.52 4.46 -21.80
N VAL A 437 -23.32 3.32 -21.12
CA VAL A 437 -24.02 2.98 -19.87
C VAL A 437 -23.70 4.01 -18.78
N ASN A 438 -22.50 4.63 -18.82
CA ASN A 438 -22.06 5.62 -17.83
C ASN A 438 -22.26 5.11 -16.39
N CYS A 439 -21.68 3.94 -16.11
CA CYS A 439 -21.95 3.17 -14.89
C CYS A 439 -21.58 3.86 -13.58
N LEU A 440 -20.81 4.95 -13.62
CA LEU A 440 -20.47 5.77 -12.46
C LEU A 440 -21.41 6.98 -12.27
N ALA A 441 -22.46 7.11 -13.09
CA ALA A 441 -23.44 8.17 -12.90
C ALA A 441 -24.13 8.03 -11.52
N TYR A 442 -24.33 9.15 -10.86
CA TYR A 442 -25.05 9.25 -9.59
C TYR A 442 -26.10 10.36 -9.65
N GLN A 443 -27.16 10.21 -8.85
CA GLN A 443 -28.21 11.22 -8.78
C GLN A 443 -27.76 12.38 -7.90
N PRO A 444 -28.04 13.64 -8.27
CA PRO A 444 -27.84 14.78 -7.36
C PRO A 444 -28.60 14.58 -6.05
N SER A 445 -28.02 14.97 -4.94
CA SER A 445 -28.66 14.92 -3.63
C SER A 445 -29.42 16.22 -3.35
N SER A 446 -30.47 16.15 -2.54
CA SER A 446 -31.23 17.31 -2.09
C SER A 446 -30.60 17.95 -0.84
N GLY A 447 -29.34 18.34 -0.91
CA GLY A 447 -28.66 19.12 0.12
C GLY A 447 -27.67 18.36 1.00
N LYS A 448 -27.44 17.06 0.78
CA LYS A 448 -26.36 16.31 1.40
C LYS A 448 -25.27 15.99 0.38
N ILE A 449 -24.03 15.91 0.83
CA ILE A 449 -22.90 15.56 -0.03
C ILE A 449 -22.95 14.08 -0.36
N ARG A 450 -22.96 13.72 -1.65
CA ARG A 450 -22.72 12.33 -2.06
C ARG A 450 -21.22 12.01 -2.04
N PRO A 451 -20.80 10.83 -1.58
CA PRO A 451 -19.38 10.44 -1.58
C PRO A 451 -18.74 10.56 -2.97
N GLN A 452 -19.47 10.15 -4.02
CA GLN A 452 -19.04 10.26 -5.40
C GLN A 452 -18.80 11.73 -5.82
N HIS A 453 -19.70 12.64 -5.41
CA HIS A 453 -19.57 14.06 -5.68
C HIS A 453 -18.36 14.66 -4.95
N ALA A 454 -18.17 14.32 -3.67
CA ALA A 454 -17.02 14.77 -2.90
C ALA A 454 -15.69 14.40 -3.58
N LEU A 455 -15.57 13.16 -4.08
CA LEU A 455 -14.37 12.70 -4.77
C LEU A 455 -14.22 13.29 -6.19
N ALA A 456 -15.31 13.48 -6.91
CA ALA A 456 -15.26 14.17 -8.21
C ALA A 456 -14.80 15.63 -8.06
N ARG A 457 -15.21 16.32 -6.96
CA ARG A 457 -14.71 17.68 -6.66
C ARG A 457 -13.25 17.65 -6.23
N LEU A 458 -12.87 16.70 -5.38
CA LEU A 458 -11.47 16.51 -4.97
C LEU A 458 -10.59 16.28 -6.22
N GLU A 459 -11.00 15.42 -7.16
CA GLU A 459 -10.30 15.22 -8.43
C GLU A 459 -10.14 16.52 -9.20
N ALA A 460 -11.24 17.23 -9.43
CA ALA A 460 -11.24 18.45 -10.22
C ALA A 460 -10.30 19.54 -9.66
N LEU A 461 -10.19 19.64 -8.32
CA LEU A 461 -9.41 20.65 -7.63
C LEU A 461 -7.96 20.24 -7.39
N THR A 462 -7.61 18.94 -7.51
CA THR A 462 -6.27 18.46 -7.15
C THR A 462 -5.50 17.75 -8.28
N LYS A 463 -6.13 17.40 -9.39
CA LYS A 463 -5.48 16.63 -10.48
C LYS A 463 -4.25 17.30 -11.11
N GLU A 464 -4.15 18.62 -11.06
CA GLU A 464 -3.02 19.38 -11.59
C GLU A 464 -1.86 19.53 -10.58
N HIS A 465 -2.06 19.08 -9.31
CA HIS A 465 -1.02 19.09 -8.30
C HIS A 465 -0.12 17.85 -8.42
N ASP A 466 1.13 17.98 -7.98
CA ASP A 466 1.99 16.82 -7.71
C ASP A 466 1.46 16.12 -6.46
N ARG A 467 0.48 15.22 -6.66
CA ARG A 467 -0.27 14.59 -5.58
C ARG A 467 0.03 13.12 -5.42
N TYR A 468 -0.07 12.68 -4.17
CA TYR A 468 -0.11 11.28 -3.77
C TYR A 468 -1.40 11.00 -3.00
N ILE A 469 -2.05 9.90 -3.33
CA ILE A 469 -3.27 9.45 -2.66
C ILE A 469 -2.95 8.21 -1.84
N THR A 470 -3.28 8.24 -0.56
CA THR A 470 -3.41 7.03 0.25
C THR A 470 -4.88 6.78 0.55
N THR A 471 -5.27 5.53 0.76
CA THR A 471 -6.65 5.25 1.16
C THR A 471 -6.71 4.34 2.37
N GLU A 472 -7.69 4.57 3.22
CA GLU A 472 -8.19 3.59 4.14
C GLU A 472 -8.97 2.50 3.40
N VAL A 473 -9.48 1.48 4.12
CA VAL A 473 -10.21 0.35 3.50
C VAL A 473 -11.71 0.44 3.78
N GLY A 474 -12.50 0.40 2.71
CA GLY A 474 -13.96 0.47 2.74
C GLY A 474 -14.55 1.00 1.44
N GLN A 475 -15.80 1.50 1.47
CA GLN A 475 -16.45 2.12 0.30
C GLN A 475 -15.62 3.30 -0.26
N HIS A 476 -15.06 4.13 0.62
CA HIS A 476 -14.22 5.27 0.25
C HIS A 476 -12.99 4.85 -0.58
N GLN A 477 -12.40 3.68 -0.33
CA GLN A 477 -11.32 3.10 -1.14
C GLN A 477 -11.79 2.82 -2.56
N MET A 478 -12.95 2.20 -2.71
CA MET A 478 -13.51 1.85 -4.02
C MET A 478 -13.93 3.11 -4.78
N TRP A 479 -14.61 4.04 -4.13
CA TRP A 479 -14.94 5.33 -4.75
C TRP A 479 -13.69 6.13 -5.14
N ALA A 480 -12.63 6.14 -4.31
CA ALA A 480 -11.37 6.77 -4.69
C ALA A 480 -10.77 6.15 -5.97
N ALA A 481 -10.81 4.82 -6.10
CA ALA A 481 -10.34 4.12 -7.29
C ALA A 481 -11.21 4.37 -8.54
N GLN A 482 -12.51 4.68 -8.35
CA GLN A 482 -13.46 4.95 -9.44
C GLN A 482 -13.42 6.41 -9.92
N TYR A 483 -13.27 7.37 -9.00
CA TYR A 483 -13.45 8.80 -9.28
C TYR A 483 -12.16 9.62 -9.33
N LEU A 484 -11.02 9.07 -8.87
CA LEU A 484 -9.72 9.72 -8.98
C LEU A 484 -8.92 9.15 -10.15
N GLY A 485 -8.34 10.02 -10.97
CA GLY A 485 -7.46 9.64 -12.08
C GLY A 485 -5.99 9.49 -11.61
N PHE A 486 -5.30 8.45 -12.10
CA PHE A 486 -3.90 8.21 -11.83
C PHE A 486 -3.12 8.15 -13.15
N GLU A 487 -2.28 9.15 -13.41
CA GLU A 487 -1.53 9.29 -14.66
C GLU A 487 -0.19 8.56 -14.61
N ASP A 488 0.38 8.42 -13.41
CA ASP A 488 1.69 7.86 -13.18
C ASP A 488 1.67 6.74 -12.13
N PRO A 489 2.60 5.77 -12.23
CA PRO A 489 2.78 4.75 -11.20
C PRO A 489 3.20 5.37 -9.86
N ASN A 490 3.03 4.61 -8.78
CA ASN A 490 3.43 5.00 -7.43
C ASN A 490 2.68 6.24 -6.87
N ARG A 491 1.47 6.54 -7.38
CA ARG A 491 0.64 7.66 -6.92
C ARG A 491 -0.54 7.23 -6.04
N LEU A 492 -0.86 5.93 -6.01
CA LEU A 492 -1.88 5.35 -5.14
C LEU A 492 -1.27 4.33 -4.18
N MET A 493 -1.42 4.56 -2.88
CA MET A 493 -1.07 3.62 -1.81
C MET A 493 -2.34 3.17 -1.09
N THR A 494 -2.64 1.89 -1.16
CA THR A 494 -3.86 1.31 -0.59
C THR A 494 -3.59 -0.14 -0.20
N SER A 495 -4.24 -0.65 0.84
CA SER A 495 -4.20 -2.07 1.20
C SER A 495 -5.15 -2.84 0.30
N GLY A 496 -4.64 -3.48 -0.74
CA GLY A 496 -5.45 -4.20 -1.73
C GLY A 496 -5.55 -5.71 -1.47
N GLY A 497 -4.52 -6.29 -0.88
CA GLY A 497 -4.44 -7.73 -0.64
C GLY A 497 -5.02 -8.16 0.70
N LEU A 498 -4.62 -7.52 1.80
CA LEU A 498 -5.13 -7.82 3.14
C LEU A 498 -6.42 -7.05 3.45
N GLY A 499 -6.55 -5.82 2.96
CA GLY A 499 -7.71 -4.98 3.24
C GLY A 499 -7.66 -4.39 4.65
N THR A 500 -6.51 -3.87 5.04
CA THR A 500 -6.24 -3.39 6.41
C THR A 500 -6.87 -2.03 6.65
N MET A 501 -7.92 -1.97 7.46
CA MET A 501 -8.41 -0.72 8.02
C MET A 501 -7.33 -0.13 8.96
N GLY A 502 -7.12 1.20 8.88
CA GLY A 502 -6.04 1.88 9.60
C GLY A 502 -4.71 1.95 8.83
N TYR A 503 -4.68 1.56 7.55
CA TYR A 503 -3.50 1.61 6.68
C TYR A 503 -3.22 3.04 6.17
N GLY A 504 -4.24 3.74 5.69
CA GLY A 504 -4.09 4.91 4.83
C GLY A 504 -3.41 6.09 5.51
N PHE A 505 -3.78 6.39 6.75
CA PHE A 505 -3.20 7.51 7.48
C PHE A 505 -1.71 7.33 7.77
N PRO A 506 -1.23 6.27 8.44
CA PRO A 506 0.20 6.11 8.64
C PRO A 506 0.97 5.97 7.30
N ALA A 507 0.39 5.37 6.26
CA ALA A 507 0.99 5.37 4.93
C ALA A 507 1.20 6.79 4.39
N SER A 508 0.23 7.71 4.60
CA SER A 508 0.37 9.13 4.20
C SER A 508 1.52 9.83 4.93
N VAL A 509 1.79 9.48 6.19
CA VAL A 509 2.97 9.96 6.93
C VAL A 509 4.25 9.52 6.22
N GLY A 510 4.34 8.24 5.83
CA GLY A 510 5.50 7.70 5.11
C GLY A 510 5.72 8.36 3.75
N VAL A 511 4.65 8.57 2.99
CA VAL A 511 4.68 9.28 1.71
C VAL A 511 5.14 10.72 1.88
N GLN A 512 4.58 11.46 2.84
CA GLN A 512 4.95 12.86 3.05
C GLN A 512 6.40 13.02 3.53
N MET A 513 6.92 12.04 4.28
CA MET A 513 8.35 12.02 4.65
C MET A 513 9.26 11.86 3.43
N ALA A 514 8.82 11.12 2.42
CA ALA A 514 9.55 10.91 1.17
C ALA A 514 9.41 12.08 0.18
N HIS A 515 8.24 12.71 0.16
CA HIS A 515 7.84 13.76 -0.78
C HIS A 515 7.35 15.00 -0.02
N PRO A 516 8.25 15.78 0.62
CA PRO A 516 7.87 16.87 1.51
C PRO A 516 7.10 18.01 0.82
N ASP A 517 7.34 18.23 -0.48
CA ASP A 517 6.75 19.32 -1.26
C ASP A 517 5.49 18.90 -2.03
N SER A 518 5.12 17.63 -2.01
CA SER A 518 3.96 17.11 -2.73
C SER A 518 2.68 17.19 -1.88
N LEU A 519 1.54 17.24 -2.54
CA LEU A 519 0.22 17.17 -1.88
C LEU A 519 -0.12 15.72 -1.55
N VAL A 520 -0.12 15.36 -0.27
CA VAL A 520 -0.47 14.00 0.18
C VAL A 520 -1.85 14.00 0.83
N ILE A 521 -2.78 13.25 0.23
CA ILE A 521 -4.17 13.16 0.68
C ILE A 521 -4.49 11.70 1.03
N ASN A 522 -4.97 11.47 2.24
CA ASN A 522 -5.56 10.19 2.65
C ASN A 522 -7.07 10.26 2.50
N VAL A 523 -7.65 9.43 1.64
CA VAL A 523 -9.11 9.27 1.51
C VAL A 523 -9.56 8.19 2.48
N ALA A 524 -10.39 8.56 3.44
CA ALA A 524 -10.73 7.71 4.57
C ALA A 524 -12.24 7.60 4.80
N GLY A 525 -12.67 6.55 5.48
CA GLY A 525 -13.90 6.51 6.24
C GLY A 525 -13.59 6.73 7.71
N GLU A 526 -14.53 7.28 8.47
CA GLU A 526 -14.32 7.69 9.87
C GLU A 526 -13.87 6.53 10.77
N ALA A 527 -14.50 5.36 10.61
CA ALA A 527 -14.20 4.20 11.45
C ALA A 527 -12.81 3.61 11.15
N SER A 528 -12.39 3.59 9.88
CA SER A 528 -11.08 3.10 9.48
C SER A 528 -9.97 4.06 9.92
N TRP A 529 -10.18 5.36 9.76
CA TRP A 529 -9.24 6.40 10.17
C TRP A 529 -8.98 6.37 11.69
N LEU A 530 -10.02 6.14 12.49
CA LEU A 530 -9.90 6.05 13.96
C LEU A 530 -8.99 4.92 14.46
N MET A 531 -8.75 3.88 13.65
CA MET A 531 -7.90 2.76 14.05
C MET A 531 -6.42 3.14 14.24
N ASN A 532 -5.94 4.17 13.52
CA ASN A 532 -4.56 4.69 13.65
C ASN A 532 -4.52 6.22 13.80
N MET A 533 -5.59 6.81 14.35
CA MET A 533 -5.70 8.26 14.56
C MET A 533 -4.55 8.87 15.38
N GLN A 534 -3.92 8.08 16.25
CA GLN A 534 -2.80 8.52 17.10
C GLN A 534 -1.58 8.99 16.27
N GLU A 535 -1.47 8.58 15.01
CA GLU A 535 -0.40 9.03 14.11
C GLU A 535 -0.56 10.52 13.73
N MET A 536 -1.69 11.16 14.08
CA MET A 536 -1.81 12.62 14.03
C MET A 536 -0.77 13.30 14.94
N GLY A 537 -0.44 12.69 16.09
CA GLY A 537 0.67 13.13 16.92
C GLY A 537 2.03 13.03 16.23
N THR A 538 2.23 12.04 15.34
CA THR A 538 3.41 11.93 14.47
C THR A 538 3.41 13.04 13.42
N ALA A 539 2.31 13.21 12.69
CA ALA A 539 2.19 14.24 11.66
C ALA A 539 2.45 15.65 12.21
N VAL A 540 1.88 16.00 13.37
CA VAL A 540 2.09 17.31 14.03
C VAL A 540 3.54 17.46 14.50
N GLN A 541 4.11 16.43 15.14
CA GLN A 541 5.50 16.48 15.65
C GLN A 541 6.50 16.79 14.55
N TYR A 542 6.32 16.19 13.37
CA TYR A 542 7.23 16.37 12.22
C TYR A 542 6.75 17.43 11.22
N ARG A 543 5.66 18.16 11.54
CA ARG A 543 5.07 19.24 10.71
C ARG A 543 4.76 18.75 9.30
N LEU A 544 4.19 17.56 9.18
CA LEU A 544 3.84 16.96 7.89
C LEU A 544 2.49 17.50 7.42
N PRO A 545 2.38 18.15 6.25
CA PRO A 545 1.15 18.75 5.77
C PRO A 545 0.15 17.74 5.17
N VAL A 546 0.06 16.55 5.75
CA VAL A 546 -0.85 15.48 5.29
C VAL A 546 -2.33 15.89 5.45
N LYS A 547 -3.15 15.55 4.45
CA LYS A 547 -4.58 15.87 4.41
C LYS A 547 -5.40 14.62 4.63
N GLN A 548 -6.20 14.60 5.70
CA GLN A 548 -7.09 13.49 6.02
C GLN A 548 -8.49 13.83 5.52
N PHE A 549 -8.87 13.35 4.33
CA PHE A 549 -10.16 13.56 3.70
C PHE A 549 -11.12 12.44 4.11
N ILE A 550 -11.91 12.68 5.17
CA ILE A 550 -12.80 11.68 5.76
C ILE A 550 -14.19 11.78 5.12
N LEU A 551 -14.61 10.76 4.40
CA LEU A 551 -15.98 10.57 3.94
C LEU A 551 -16.79 9.93 5.09
N ASN A 552 -17.35 10.80 5.95
CA ASN A 552 -18.02 10.41 7.18
C ASN A 552 -19.49 10.09 6.91
N ASN A 553 -19.84 8.82 6.86
CA ASN A 553 -21.23 8.36 6.73
C ASN A 553 -21.78 7.72 8.02
N GLU A 554 -21.04 7.79 9.13
CA GLU A 554 -21.37 7.16 10.43
C GLU A 554 -21.59 5.64 10.32
N ARG A 555 -21.00 4.97 9.32
CA ARG A 555 -21.24 3.56 9.03
C ARG A 555 -19.93 2.82 8.72
N LEU A 556 -19.88 1.55 9.07
CA LEU A 556 -19.00 0.60 8.40
C LEU A 556 -19.58 0.34 7.00
N GLY A 557 -19.38 1.29 6.08
CA GLY A 557 -20.18 1.42 4.86
C GLY A 557 -20.21 0.19 3.99
N MET A 558 -19.06 -0.49 3.77
CA MET A 558 -19.02 -1.73 2.98
C MET A 558 -19.74 -2.88 3.69
N VAL A 559 -19.61 -3.01 5.02
CA VAL A 559 -20.33 -4.02 5.82
C VAL A 559 -21.83 -3.77 5.74
N ARG A 560 -22.27 -2.51 5.90
CA ARG A 560 -23.67 -2.11 5.76
C ARG A 560 -24.22 -2.47 4.36
N GLN A 561 -23.49 -2.13 3.29
CA GLN A 561 -23.89 -2.43 1.91
C GLN A 561 -24.11 -3.94 1.70
N TRP A 562 -23.24 -4.78 2.23
CA TRP A 562 -23.39 -6.24 2.14
C TRP A 562 -24.59 -6.74 2.97
N GLN A 563 -24.83 -6.16 4.16
CA GLN A 563 -26.00 -6.48 4.97
C GLN A 563 -27.30 -6.09 4.25
N GLU A 564 -27.30 -4.96 3.55
CA GLU A 564 -28.43 -4.52 2.75
C GLU A 564 -28.68 -5.47 1.56
N LEU A 565 -27.69 -5.64 0.70
CA LEU A 565 -27.87 -6.35 -0.56
C LEU A 565 -27.97 -7.87 -0.40
N LEU A 566 -27.28 -8.48 0.56
CA LEU A 566 -27.11 -9.93 0.67
C LEU A 566 -27.73 -10.55 1.91
N HIS A 567 -27.99 -9.74 2.95
CA HIS A 567 -28.47 -10.25 4.25
C HIS A 567 -29.84 -9.71 4.67
N GLY A 568 -30.66 -9.22 3.70
CA GLY A 568 -32.05 -8.77 3.93
C GLY A 568 -32.15 -7.64 4.93
N GLU A 569 -31.25 -6.64 4.81
CA GLU A 569 -31.24 -5.41 5.59
C GLU A 569 -31.09 -5.61 7.12
N ARG A 570 -30.51 -6.76 7.52
CA ARG A 570 -30.21 -7.02 8.94
C ARG A 570 -28.89 -6.35 9.32
N TYR A 571 -28.95 -5.05 9.63
CA TYR A 571 -27.82 -4.20 9.99
C TYR A 571 -27.30 -4.51 11.39
N SER A 572 -26.32 -5.41 11.50
CA SER A 572 -25.71 -5.80 12.76
C SER A 572 -24.35 -5.13 12.95
N HIS A 573 -24.25 -4.26 13.96
CA HIS A 573 -23.00 -3.60 14.38
C HIS A 573 -22.24 -2.86 13.26
N SER A 574 -22.94 -2.33 12.27
CA SER A 574 -22.37 -1.54 11.16
C SER A 574 -22.64 -0.04 11.28
N TRP A 575 -23.12 0.41 12.42
CA TRP A 575 -23.39 1.81 12.73
C TRP A 575 -22.57 2.28 13.93
N SER A 576 -21.92 3.43 13.78
CA SER A 576 -21.20 4.12 14.86
C SER A 576 -22.09 5.19 15.44
N GLU A 577 -22.72 4.91 16.59
CA GLU A 577 -23.64 5.85 17.27
C GLU A 577 -22.90 7.03 17.90
N ALA A 578 -21.68 6.79 18.39
CA ALA A 578 -20.84 7.78 19.05
C ALA A 578 -19.52 7.96 18.31
N LEU A 579 -19.39 9.05 17.57
CA LEU A 579 -18.15 9.47 16.94
C LEU A 579 -17.57 10.70 17.67
N PRO A 580 -16.25 10.89 17.66
CA PRO A 580 -15.66 12.12 18.15
C PRO A 580 -16.06 13.31 17.25
N ASP A 581 -16.06 14.50 17.82
CA ASP A 581 -16.01 15.73 17.05
C ASP A 581 -14.62 15.83 16.41
N PHE A 582 -14.52 15.57 15.12
CA PHE A 582 -13.23 15.50 14.40
C PHE A 582 -12.51 16.86 14.34
N VAL A 583 -13.26 17.98 14.39
CA VAL A 583 -12.65 19.31 14.44
C VAL A 583 -11.96 19.52 15.79
N LYS A 584 -12.64 19.25 16.90
CA LYS A 584 -12.01 19.30 18.23
C LYS A 584 -10.89 18.30 18.42
N LEU A 585 -11.02 17.13 17.79
CA LEU A 585 -9.96 16.12 17.82
C LEU A 585 -8.70 16.62 17.10
N ALA A 586 -8.85 17.25 15.93
CA ALA A 586 -7.74 17.89 15.22
C ALA A 586 -7.07 18.95 16.09
N GLU A 587 -7.84 19.86 16.68
CA GLU A 587 -7.37 20.92 17.58
C GLU A 587 -6.63 20.36 18.80
N ALA A 588 -7.13 19.26 19.39
CA ALA A 588 -6.49 18.59 20.52
C ALA A 588 -5.10 18.03 20.18
N PHE A 589 -4.88 17.61 18.93
CA PHE A 589 -3.54 17.22 18.44
C PHE A 589 -2.68 18.41 18.00
N GLY A 590 -3.25 19.60 17.83
CA GLY A 590 -2.57 20.78 17.27
C GLY A 590 -2.59 20.81 15.73
N ALA A 591 -3.54 20.11 15.12
CA ALA A 591 -3.82 20.13 13.69
C ALA A 591 -5.00 21.04 13.34
N LYS A 592 -5.23 21.30 12.05
CA LYS A 592 -6.42 22.03 11.56
C LYS A 592 -7.59 21.06 11.41
N GLY A 593 -8.73 21.40 11.96
CA GLY A 593 -10.02 20.74 11.71
C GLY A 593 -10.88 21.54 10.74
N ILE A 594 -11.53 20.86 9.80
CA ILE A 594 -12.51 21.41 8.86
C ILE A 594 -13.70 20.46 8.83
N ILE A 595 -14.92 20.98 8.80
CA ILE A 595 -16.15 20.22 8.62
C ILE A 595 -16.93 20.78 7.43
N CYS A 596 -17.50 19.89 6.61
CA CYS A 596 -18.39 20.28 5.51
C CYS A 596 -19.56 19.30 5.44
N ASP A 597 -20.81 19.82 5.44
CA ASP A 597 -22.05 19.05 5.46
C ASP A 597 -22.99 19.36 4.29
N ASN A 598 -22.59 20.26 3.38
CA ASN A 598 -23.39 20.67 2.24
C ASN A 598 -22.53 20.85 0.97
N GLU A 599 -23.16 20.67 -0.20
CA GLU A 599 -22.47 20.73 -1.50
C GLU A 599 -22.01 22.15 -1.88
N ALA A 600 -22.67 23.20 -1.37
CA ALA A 600 -22.36 24.58 -1.78
C ALA A 600 -21.01 25.07 -1.26
N ASP A 601 -20.63 24.61 -0.07
CA ASP A 601 -19.38 25.00 0.60
C ASP A 601 -18.23 24.02 0.34
N LEU A 602 -18.49 22.91 -0.38
CA LEU A 602 -17.54 21.81 -0.50
C LEU A 602 -16.23 22.21 -1.20
N ASP A 603 -16.31 22.97 -2.28
CA ASP A 603 -15.13 23.41 -3.03
C ASP A 603 -14.23 24.33 -2.19
N ASP A 604 -14.84 25.30 -1.48
CA ASP A 604 -14.11 26.21 -0.62
C ASP A 604 -13.45 25.46 0.54
N ALA A 605 -14.14 24.50 1.13
CA ALA A 605 -13.61 23.67 2.20
C ALA A 605 -12.45 22.76 1.72
N ILE A 606 -12.55 22.17 0.51
CA ILE A 606 -11.43 21.42 -0.09
C ILE A 606 -10.25 22.36 -0.36
N MET A 607 -10.49 23.56 -0.87
CA MET A 607 -9.42 24.53 -1.12
C MET A 607 -8.76 24.99 0.18
N GLU A 608 -9.52 25.19 1.26
CA GLU A 608 -8.97 25.47 2.60
C GLU A 608 -8.08 24.31 3.07
N MET A 609 -8.51 23.06 2.90
CA MET A 609 -7.74 21.87 3.26
C MET A 609 -6.40 21.81 2.52
N ILE A 610 -6.39 21.96 1.20
CA ILE A 610 -5.18 21.77 0.40
C ILE A 610 -4.19 22.93 0.54
N THR A 611 -4.64 24.13 0.80
CA THR A 611 -3.79 25.32 0.92
C THR A 611 -3.21 25.53 2.32
N TYR A 612 -3.76 24.88 3.35
CA TYR A 612 -3.25 25.01 4.72
C TYR A 612 -1.88 24.32 4.86
N ASP A 613 -0.88 25.07 5.34
CA ASP A 613 0.48 24.55 5.58
C ASP A 613 0.54 23.84 6.94
N GLY A 614 0.11 22.60 6.97
CA GLY A 614 0.09 21.73 8.15
C GLY A 614 -0.86 20.55 8.00
N PRO A 615 -0.89 19.63 8.99
CA PRO A 615 -1.80 18.50 8.97
C PRO A 615 -3.25 18.95 9.15
N VAL A 616 -4.16 18.35 8.38
CA VAL A 616 -5.60 18.67 8.38
C VAL A 616 -6.42 17.40 8.59
N ILE A 617 -7.45 17.49 9.43
CA ILE A 617 -8.58 16.56 9.44
C ILE A 617 -9.76 17.28 8.79
N PHE A 618 -10.19 16.79 7.63
CA PHE A 618 -11.37 17.25 6.92
C PHE A 618 -12.51 16.25 7.08
N ASP A 619 -13.50 16.58 7.89
CA ASP A 619 -14.69 15.77 8.14
C ASP A 619 -15.78 16.14 7.13
N CYS A 620 -15.88 15.36 6.05
CA CYS A 620 -16.90 15.51 5.02
C CYS A 620 -18.11 14.63 5.37
N LEU A 621 -19.17 15.25 5.85
CA LEU A 621 -20.41 14.55 6.20
C LEU A 621 -21.18 14.18 4.95
N VAL A 622 -21.21 12.90 4.63
CA VAL A 622 -21.79 12.39 3.38
C VAL A 622 -23.08 11.60 3.61
N GLU A 623 -23.79 11.28 2.50
CA GLU A 623 -24.99 10.46 2.54
C GLU A 623 -24.71 9.07 3.17
N LYS A 624 -25.54 8.71 4.17
CA LYS A 624 -25.30 7.54 5.04
C LYS A 624 -25.59 6.18 4.40
N HIS A 625 -26.47 6.15 3.41
CA HIS A 625 -26.98 4.91 2.79
C HIS A 625 -26.50 4.71 1.35
N GLU A 626 -25.52 5.49 0.92
CA GLU A 626 -24.98 5.35 -0.42
C GLU A 626 -24.27 4.00 -0.60
N ASN A 627 -24.51 3.35 -1.73
CA ASN A 627 -23.87 2.10 -2.12
C ASN A 627 -22.80 2.33 -3.19
N CYS A 628 -21.73 1.55 -3.13
CA CYS A 628 -20.68 1.55 -4.13
C CYS A 628 -21.07 0.64 -5.29
N PHE A 629 -21.40 1.24 -6.43
CA PHE A 629 -21.69 0.57 -7.70
C PHE A 629 -20.71 1.04 -8.79
N PRO A 630 -20.50 0.20 -9.86
CA PRO A 630 -20.97 -1.19 -10.04
C PRO A 630 -20.49 -2.13 -8.95
N MET A 631 -21.19 -3.28 -8.80
CA MET A 631 -20.77 -4.33 -7.88
C MET A 631 -21.02 -5.71 -8.50
N ILE A 632 -20.01 -6.56 -8.58
CA ILE A 632 -20.15 -7.99 -8.86
C ILE A 632 -20.36 -8.72 -7.53
N PRO A 633 -21.56 -9.26 -7.25
CA PRO A 633 -21.80 -10.02 -6.04
C PRO A 633 -20.91 -11.27 -5.96
N SER A 634 -20.60 -11.73 -4.74
CA SER A 634 -19.80 -12.94 -4.55
C SER A 634 -20.43 -14.14 -5.28
N GLY A 635 -19.61 -14.88 -6.02
CA GLY A 635 -20.04 -16.06 -6.80
C GLY A 635 -20.71 -15.73 -8.12
N LYS A 636 -20.73 -14.47 -8.55
CA LYS A 636 -21.25 -14.01 -9.84
C LYS A 636 -20.13 -13.80 -10.87
N ALA A 637 -20.51 -13.83 -12.16
CA ALA A 637 -19.63 -13.52 -13.28
C ALA A 637 -19.57 -12.01 -13.56
N HIS A 638 -18.61 -11.57 -14.36
CA HIS A 638 -18.42 -10.15 -14.70
C HIS A 638 -19.65 -9.51 -15.38
N ASN A 639 -20.38 -10.27 -16.18
CA ASN A 639 -21.62 -9.84 -16.84
C ASN A 639 -22.87 -9.94 -15.95
N GLU A 640 -22.73 -10.34 -14.70
CA GLU A 640 -23.82 -10.41 -13.70
C GLU A 640 -23.65 -9.32 -12.62
N MET A 641 -23.10 -8.14 -13.00
CA MET A 641 -22.89 -7.05 -12.05
C MET A 641 -24.18 -6.27 -11.77
N LEU A 642 -24.25 -5.71 -10.57
CA LEU A 642 -25.29 -4.76 -10.17
C LEU A 642 -24.83 -3.34 -10.54
N LEU A 643 -25.74 -2.57 -11.15
CA LEU A 643 -25.56 -1.15 -11.43
C LEU A 643 -26.40 -0.30 -10.47
N GLY A 644 -26.00 0.95 -10.27
CA GLY A 644 -26.75 1.90 -9.43
C GLY A 644 -28.05 2.36 -10.08
N GLU A 645 -28.96 2.91 -9.28
CA GLU A 645 -30.28 3.39 -9.71
C GLU A 645 -30.24 4.44 -10.83
N ALA A 646 -29.16 5.21 -10.94
CA ALA A 646 -28.97 6.20 -12.01
C ALA A 646 -28.87 5.58 -13.42
N ASN A 647 -28.68 4.26 -13.50
CA ASN A 647 -28.42 3.51 -14.74
C ASN A 647 -29.59 2.61 -15.16
N THR A 648 -30.83 2.98 -14.84
CA THR A 648 -32.04 2.17 -14.92
C THR A 648 -32.60 1.87 -16.33
N GLN A 649 -31.77 1.56 -17.32
CA GLN A 649 -32.25 1.03 -18.60
C GLN A 649 -32.22 -0.52 -18.70
N GLY A 650 -31.91 -1.23 -17.63
CA GLY A 650 -31.82 -2.69 -17.57
C GLY A 650 -32.93 -3.35 -16.74
N VAL A 651 -32.87 -4.67 -16.63
CA VAL A 651 -33.80 -5.47 -15.81
C VAL A 651 -33.58 -5.15 -14.33
N ILE A 652 -34.61 -4.60 -13.70
CA ILE A 652 -34.61 -4.30 -12.26
C ILE A 652 -34.97 -5.58 -11.49
N ASP A 653 -34.17 -6.01 -10.53
CA ASP A 653 -34.53 -7.09 -9.62
C ASP A 653 -35.58 -6.64 -8.59
N ALA A 654 -36.08 -7.57 -7.76
CA ALA A 654 -37.12 -7.29 -6.76
C ALA A 654 -36.68 -6.26 -5.67
N LYS A 655 -35.42 -5.79 -5.69
CA LYS A 655 -34.83 -4.81 -4.75
C LYS A 655 -34.49 -3.48 -5.40
N GLY A 656 -34.84 -3.26 -6.68
CA GLY A 656 -34.55 -2.02 -7.39
C GLY A 656 -33.16 -1.93 -7.99
N SER A 657 -32.32 -2.98 -7.89
CA SER A 657 -30.99 -3.01 -8.49
C SER A 657 -31.06 -3.45 -9.95
N VAL A 658 -30.27 -2.83 -10.82
CA VAL A 658 -30.18 -3.22 -12.24
C VAL A 658 -29.25 -4.42 -12.37
N LEU A 659 -29.76 -5.55 -12.87
CA LEU A 659 -28.96 -6.72 -13.24
C LEU A 659 -28.65 -6.65 -14.74
N VAL A 660 -27.38 -6.74 -15.08
CA VAL A 660 -26.89 -6.73 -16.47
C VAL A 660 -26.45 -8.12 -16.89
#